data_0fcbadf6f903f052b8bf4e15c742812c
#
_entry.id   0fcbadf6f903f052b8bf4e15c742812c
#
_cell.length_a   1.000
_cell.length_b   1.000
_cell.length_c   1.000
_cell.angle_alpha   90.00
_cell.angle_beta   90.00
_cell.angle_gamma   90.00
#
_symmetry.space_group_name_H-M   'P 1'
#
loop_
_entity.id
_entity.type
_entity.pdbx_description
1 polymer ?
#
loop_
_entity_poly.entity_id
_entity_poly.type
_entity_poly.pdbx_seq_one_letter_code
_entity_poly.pdbx_strand_id
1 'polypeptide(L)'
;CDACRDELLEVKNRRYYYPFTTCTYCGPRWAITNTFPFERAHTNLHSFHMCPVCQEEYTNPLDRRFHSQTNSCPSCGIALSLSDATGKEIAADSQGIFKKIAALIREGYIIGIKNTSGYLLCCDAQNATAIQTLRNRKRRPQKPFAILYASLKQLQGEVGITQAQETELLSPERPIVLISGTGYKGQLVFDALAPGLNQLGVMLPYSGLLELLMKEVQTPVVATSGNIHGSPIISNLEDAQSSLAQVADYFLHHNLDITNAQDDSVVKFTPKFQQKIIYRRSRGYAPNYYGPLPFSTEKIMALGGHLKSTIAFYPNDFLYLSQYLGHLDHYEVFNRFTDTIETFVQLFEAKPEVLLADKHPAYLSTQYGKKLVKQWGVTWHEVQHHKSHFASVMGEHNLFDQNTPVLGVIWDGTGYGDDGHIWGGEFFRYQQKKMERIGHFDYYDWVAGDKMANEPKLSLLSLACEGMDDLLESKFDSRTLNIYQTLLQKNSLKTSSVGRLFDAVASLLGICDTNTYEGEAAILMEQHIETYQLSNCKAYAVISETGTIPTSDIIRNIFAEVGRGVPREAIICNFLFTLATLIFQIARRQRLKHIAFSGGVFQNAILVDMLKEIGKDDYILYFNRNISPNDENIALGQLMYYVNLIKQ
;
A
#
# COMPACT_ATOMS: atom_id res chain seq x y z
N CYS A 1 20.74 1.22 -13.30
CA CYS A 1 21.01 0.40 -14.50
C CYS A 1 22.42 -0.19 -14.42
N ASP A 2 22.67 -1.29 -15.13
CA ASP A 2 23.93 -2.04 -15.03
C ASP A 2 25.15 -1.18 -15.37
N ALA A 3 25.11 -0.41 -16.44
CA ALA A 3 26.22 0.44 -16.83
C ALA A 3 26.60 1.49 -15.75
N CYS A 4 25.66 2.04 -14.99
CA CYS A 4 25.97 2.92 -13.87
C CYS A 4 26.49 2.15 -12.65
N ARG A 5 26.00 0.93 -12.46
CA ARG A 5 26.48 0.02 -11.43
C ARG A 5 27.94 -0.39 -11.67
N ASP A 6 28.27 -0.73 -12.92
CA ASP A 6 29.64 -1.11 -13.31
C ASP A 6 30.60 0.06 -13.04
N GLU A 7 30.28 1.28 -13.45
CA GLU A 7 31.10 2.47 -13.15
C GLU A 7 31.27 2.74 -11.66
N LEU A 8 30.20 2.51 -10.88
CA LEU A 8 30.21 2.67 -9.43
C LEU A 8 31.18 1.70 -8.73
N LEU A 9 31.36 0.50 -9.30
CA LEU A 9 32.11 -0.60 -8.73
C LEU A 9 33.52 -0.75 -9.33
N GLU A 10 33.82 -0.10 -10.46
CA GLU A 10 35.10 -0.20 -11.14
C GLU A 10 36.12 0.76 -10.51
N VAL A 11 37.22 0.21 -9.95
CA VAL A 11 38.25 0.96 -9.22
C VAL A 11 38.89 2.08 -10.05
N LYS A 12 39.04 1.89 -11.35
CA LYS A 12 39.65 2.87 -12.26
C LYS A 12 38.70 3.97 -12.74
N ASN A 13 37.40 3.83 -12.48
CA ASN A 13 36.41 4.80 -12.91
C ASN A 13 36.41 6.03 -12.01
N ARG A 14 36.29 7.20 -12.59
CA ARG A 14 36.23 8.48 -11.84
C ARG A 14 35.02 8.57 -10.88
N ARG A 15 33.99 7.72 -11.06
CA ARG A 15 32.81 7.60 -10.21
C ARG A 15 32.86 6.39 -9.25
N TYR A 16 34.04 5.79 -9.10
CA TYR A 16 34.22 4.70 -8.13
C TYR A 16 33.77 5.11 -6.73
N TYR A 17 32.88 4.32 -6.12
CA TYR A 17 32.25 4.60 -4.84
C TYR A 17 31.51 5.96 -4.74
N TYR A 18 31.03 6.49 -5.88
CA TYR A 18 30.18 7.67 -5.89
C TYR A 18 28.70 7.26 -6.02
N PRO A 19 27.88 7.26 -4.91
CA PRO A 19 26.55 6.64 -4.88
C PRO A 19 25.49 7.35 -5.73
N PHE A 20 25.77 8.56 -6.21
CA PHE A 20 24.86 9.34 -7.05
C PHE A 20 25.19 9.24 -8.55
N THR A 21 25.93 8.20 -8.92
CA THR A 21 26.22 7.86 -10.33
C THR A 21 24.93 7.47 -11.04
N THR A 22 24.56 8.27 -12.04
CA THR A 22 23.31 8.12 -12.81
C THR A 22 23.52 8.42 -14.29
N CYS A 23 22.51 8.16 -15.10
CA CYS A 23 22.44 8.52 -16.52
C CYS A 23 20.98 8.81 -16.92
N THR A 24 20.70 8.99 -18.22
CA THR A 24 19.33 9.23 -18.71
C THR A 24 18.35 8.09 -18.42
N TYR A 25 18.83 6.86 -18.21
CA TYR A 25 18.01 5.68 -17.93
C TYR A 25 17.62 5.53 -16.45
N CYS A 26 18.47 5.98 -15.51
CA CYS A 26 18.29 5.74 -14.09
C CYS A 26 18.50 7.01 -13.25
N GLY A 27 18.22 6.93 -11.96
CA GLY A 27 18.32 8.04 -11.02
C GLY A 27 16.95 8.56 -10.57
N PRO A 28 16.94 9.38 -9.51
CA PRO A 28 15.70 9.98 -9.01
C PRO A 28 15.15 10.99 -10.03
N ARG A 29 13.84 11.09 -10.10
CA ARG A 29 13.12 12.11 -10.88
C ARG A 29 12.10 12.82 -10.01
N TRP A 30 11.00 12.19 -9.70
CA TRP A 30 9.92 12.77 -8.92
C TRP A 30 10.41 13.35 -7.58
N ALA A 31 11.22 12.61 -6.85
CA ALA A 31 11.73 13.00 -5.54
C ALA A 31 12.49 14.35 -5.53
N ILE A 32 13.08 14.75 -6.67
CA ILE A 32 13.91 15.95 -6.78
C ILE A 32 13.32 17.03 -7.72
N THR A 33 12.11 16.80 -8.24
CA THR A 33 11.45 17.74 -9.18
C THR A 33 10.77 18.86 -8.40
N ASN A 34 11.06 20.11 -8.75
CA ASN A 34 10.45 21.29 -8.17
C ASN A 34 9.40 21.90 -9.11
N THR A 35 9.66 21.93 -10.43
CA THR A 35 8.73 22.40 -11.47
C THR A 35 8.93 21.60 -12.76
N PHE A 36 8.02 21.73 -13.72
CA PHE A 36 8.17 21.17 -15.06
C PHE A 36 8.64 22.25 -16.08
N PRO A 37 9.26 21.85 -17.19
CA PRO A 37 9.67 20.49 -17.57
C PRO A 37 10.80 19.95 -16.68
N PHE A 38 11.01 18.63 -16.68
CA PHE A 38 12.08 17.98 -15.92
C PHE A 38 13.45 18.33 -16.53
N GLU A 39 13.99 19.45 -16.10
CA GLU A 39 15.32 19.94 -16.46
C GLU A 39 16.14 20.19 -15.19
N ARG A 40 17.47 20.16 -15.29
CA ARG A 40 18.35 20.34 -14.13
C ARG A 40 18.05 21.62 -13.34
N ALA A 41 17.76 22.72 -14.04
CA ALA A 41 17.38 24.00 -13.44
C ALA A 41 16.08 23.92 -12.60
N HIS A 42 15.22 22.95 -12.88
CA HIS A 42 13.94 22.72 -12.24
C HIS A 42 13.98 21.58 -11.21
N THR A 43 15.18 21.14 -10.84
CA THR A 43 15.40 20.09 -9.83
C THR A 43 16.28 20.59 -8.69
N ASN A 44 16.32 19.86 -7.59
CA ASN A 44 17.22 20.15 -6.46
C ASN A 44 18.72 20.04 -6.83
N LEU A 45 19.04 19.61 -8.05
CA LEU A 45 20.41 19.60 -8.57
C LEU A 45 20.84 20.92 -9.22
N HIS A 46 19.97 21.92 -9.31
CA HIS A 46 20.29 23.25 -9.88
C HIS A 46 21.49 23.92 -9.19
N SER A 47 21.62 23.74 -7.86
CA SER A 47 22.71 24.30 -7.07
C SER A 47 24.05 23.56 -7.22
N PHE A 48 24.06 22.37 -7.81
CA PHE A 48 25.26 21.57 -8.05
C PHE A 48 25.83 21.85 -9.44
N HIS A 49 26.76 22.80 -9.55
CA HIS A 49 27.37 23.16 -10.83
C HIS A 49 28.27 22.04 -11.35
N MET A 50 28.07 21.63 -12.60
CA MET A 50 28.85 20.57 -13.21
C MET A 50 30.30 21.00 -13.39
N CYS A 51 31.25 20.10 -13.11
CA CYS A 51 32.66 20.29 -13.52
C CYS A 51 32.79 20.15 -15.03
N PRO A 52 33.92 20.63 -15.63
CA PRO A 52 34.09 20.61 -17.10
C PRO A 52 33.83 19.24 -17.74
N VAL A 53 34.29 18.16 -17.10
CA VAL A 53 34.10 16.79 -17.61
C VAL A 53 32.63 16.37 -17.57
N CYS A 54 31.89 16.67 -16.50
CA CYS A 54 30.45 16.38 -16.43
C CYS A 54 29.65 17.25 -17.40
N GLN A 55 30.10 18.48 -17.65
CA GLN A 55 29.49 19.37 -18.63
C GLN A 55 29.70 18.86 -20.07
N GLU A 56 30.87 18.33 -20.37
CA GLU A 56 31.17 17.71 -21.67
C GLU A 56 30.27 16.50 -21.90
N GLU A 57 30.16 15.56 -20.92
CA GLU A 57 29.22 14.42 -20.99
C GLU A 57 27.77 14.86 -21.21
N TYR A 58 27.34 15.94 -20.55
CA TYR A 58 25.98 16.47 -20.65
C TYR A 58 25.67 17.08 -22.02
N THR A 59 26.64 17.72 -22.68
CA THR A 59 26.45 18.38 -23.97
C THR A 59 26.84 17.55 -25.18
N ASN A 60 27.55 16.44 -25.00
CA ASN A 60 27.97 15.57 -26.09
C ASN A 60 26.87 14.60 -26.51
N PRO A 61 26.30 14.72 -27.74
CA PRO A 61 25.22 13.84 -28.21
C PRO A 61 25.57 12.33 -28.27
N LEU A 62 26.85 12.00 -28.26
CA LEU A 62 27.34 10.62 -28.31
C LEU A 62 27.55 10.02 -26.92
N ASP A 63 27.43 10.83 -25.87
CA ASP A 63 27.57 10.33 -24.50
C ASP A 63 26.22 9.82 -23.95
N ARG A 64 26.23 8.72 -23.19
CA ARG A 64 25.04 8.18 -22.55
C ARG A 64 24.42 9.10 -21.47
N ARG A 65 25.13 10.15 -21.09
CA ARG A 65 24.69 11.22 -20.18
C ARG A 65 24.28 12.50 -20.89
N PHE A 66 24.17 12.45 -22.22
CA PHE A 66 23.64 13.59 -22.99
C PHE A 66 22.27 14.00 -22.43
N HIS A 67 22.15 15.24 -21.96
CA HIS A 67 20.99 15.78 -21.26
C HIS A 67 20.53 14.96 -20.02
N SER A 68 21.43 14.21 -19.36
CA SER A 68 21.12 13.57 -18.09
C SER A 68 21.06 14.62 -16.97
N GLN A 69 19.85 14.98 -16.54
CA GLN A 69 19.61 16.05 -15.57
C GLN A 69 20.28 15.79 -14.22
N THR A 70 20.47 14.52 -13.87
CA THR A 70 21.10 14.08 -12.62
C THR A 70 22.60 13.81 -12.74
N ASN A 71 23.24 14.17 -13.88
CA ASN A 71 24.67 13.94 -14.07
C ASN A 71 25.52 14.66 -13.04
N SER A 72 26.43 13.95 -12.39
CA SER A 72 27.37 14.45 -11.39
C SER A 72 28.51 13.46 -11.15
N CYS A 73 29.55 13.90 -10.41
CA CYS A 73 30.67 13.07 -9.98
C CYS A 73 31.18 13.53 -8.60
N PRO A 74 32.11 12.82 -7.96
CA PRO A 74 32.63 13.21 -6.65
C PRO A 74 33.13 14.66 -6.54
N SER A 75 33.63 15.23 -7.64
CA SER A 75 34.20 16.59 -7.65
C SER A 75 33.17 17.73 -7.74
N CYS A 76 31.96 17.44 -8.24
CA CYS A 76 30.97 18.49 -8.50
C CYS A 76 29.55 18.12 -8.00
N GLY A 77 29.39 16.98 -7.39
CA GLY A 77 28.09 16.45 -7.04
C GLY A 77 27.82 16.44 -5.55
N ILE A 78 26.97 15.49 -5.18
CA ILE A 78 26.39 15.32 -3.85
C ILE A 78 27.43 14.73 -2.92
N ALA A 79 27.61 15.34 -1.74
CA ALA A 79 28.50 14.88 -0.69
C ALA A 79 27.77 14.01 0.34
N LEU A 80 28.49 13.01 0.87
CA LEU A 80 28.05 12.18 2.00
C LEU A 80 28.64 12.69 3.31
N SER A 81 27.92 12.54 4.41
CA SER A 81 28.42 12.66 5.76
C SER A 81 27.85 11.55 6.65
N LEU A 82 28.69 11.08 7.58
CA LEU A 82 28.30 10.10 8.60
C LEU A 82 28.37 10.75 9.97
N SER A 83 27.35 10.64 10.80
CA SER A 83 27.32 11.14 12.17
C SER A 83 26.75 10.12 13.13
N ASP A 84 27.04 10.26 14.42
CA ASP A 84 26.29 9.58 15.47
C ASP A 84 24.95 10.28 15.76
N ALA A 85 24.15 9.70 16.66
CA ALA A 85 22.85 10.24 17.07
C ALA A 85 22.93 11.62 17.75
N THR A 86 24.11 12.04 18.22
CA THR A 86 24.33 13.36 18.83
C THR A 86 24.67 14.42 17.78
N GLY A 87 24.84 14.02 16.52
CA GLY A 87 25.26 14.90 15.42
C GLY A 87 26.77 15.02 15.27
N LYS A 88 27.57 14.28 16.03
CA LYS A 88 29.03 14.29 15.92
C LYS A 88 29.45 13.57 14.65
N GLU A 89 30.12 14.30 13.75
CA GLU A 89 30.60 13.74 12.49
C GLU A 89 31.73 12.72 12.66
N ILE A 90 31.71 11.70 11.82
CA ILE A 90 32.72 10.66 11.68
C ILE A 90 33.40 10.86 10.34
N ALA A 91 34.62 11.39 10.37
CA ALA A 91 35.37 11.71 9.16
C ALA A 91 35.83 10.42 8.44
N ALA A 92 35.44 10.29 7.18
CA ALA A 92 35.91 9.24 6.27
C ALA A 92 35.63 9.65 4.82
N ASP A 93 36.37 9.06 3.88
CA ASP A 93 36.00 9.11 2.47
C ASP A 93 34.76 8.25 2.17
N SER A 94 34.23 8.34 0.97
CA SER A 94 33.00 7.63 0.60
C SER A 94 33.12 6.11 0.84
N GLN A 95 34.21 5.46 0.49
CA GLN A 95 34.43 4.04 0.75
C GLN A 95 34.53 3.73 2.23
N GLY A 96 35.27 4.56 2.99
CA GLY A 96 35.41 4.43 4.44
C GLY A 96 34.08 4.55 5.17
N ILE A 97 33.19 5.44 4.73
CA ILE A 97 31.83 5.60 5.25
C ILE A 97 31.05 4.26 5.11
N PHE A 98 30.99 3.66 3.93
CA PHE A 98 30.25 2.41 3.72
C PHE A 98 30.84 1.23 4.50
N LYS A 99 32.17 1.13 4.58
CA LYS A 99 32.85 0.12 5.41
C LYS A 99 32.53 0.29 6.91
N LYS A 100 32.51 1.54 7.39
CA LYS A 100 32.16 1.84 8.78
C LYS A 100 30.71 1.48 9.07
N ILE A 101 29.77 1.84 8.20
CA ILE A 101 28.36 1.49 8.34
C ILE A 101 28.18 -0.04 8.36
N ALA A 102 28.87 -0.76 7.48
CA ALA A 102 28.80 -2.22 7.45
C ALA A 102 29.32 -2.85 8.76
N ALA A 103 30.38 -2.30 9.36
CA ALA A 103 30.85 -2.73 10.68
C ALA A 103 29.80 -2.46 11.77
N LEU A 104 29.23 -1.26 11.81
CA LEU A 104 28.21 -0.86 12.79
C LEU A 104 26.95 -1.75 12.68
N ILE A 105 26.48 -2.07 11.47
CA ILE A 105 25.34 -2.98 11.26
C ILE A 105 25.66 -4.37 11.83
N ARG A 106 26.85 -4.92 11.58
CA ARG A 106 27.27 -6.23 12.14
C ARG A 106 27.41 -6.20 13.67
N GLU A 107 27.74 -5.05 14.25
CA GLU A 107 27.77 -4.83 15.70
C GLU A 107 26.37 -4.69 16.32
N GLY A 108 25.31 -4.66 15.49
CA GLY A 108 23.90 -4.60 15.92
C GLY A 108 23.33 -3.19 16.05
N TYR A 109 24.01 -2.16 15.57
CA TYR A 109 23.49 -0.80 15.59
C TYR A 109 22.43 -0.56 14.53
N ILE A 110 21.55 0.40 14.79
CA ILE A 110 20.51 0.88 13.88
C ILE A 110 21.02 2.13 13.16
N ILE A 111 21.00 2.11 11.83
CA ILE A 111 21.50 3.19 10.99
C ILE A 111 20.35 3.88 10.28
N GLY A 112 20.22 5.21 10.45
CA GLY A 112 19.37 6.06 9.62
C GLY A 112 20.09 6.42 8.33
N ILE A 113 19.52 6.07 7.18
CA ILE A 113 20.14 6.30 5.87
C ILE A 113 19.27 7.23 5.05
N LYS A 114 19.73 8.45 4.77
CA LYS A 114 19.08 9.33 3.78
C LYS A 114 19.30 8.76 2.39
N ASN A 115 18.24 8.15 1.82
CA ASN A 115 18.25 7.68 0.44
C ASN A 115 17.56 8.70 -0.47
N THR A 116 17.44 8.42 -1.76
CA THR A 116 16.93 9.36 -2.78
C THR A 116 15.43 9.69 -2.64
N SER A 117 14.66 8.97 -1.83
CA SER A 117 13.21 9.18 -1.61
C SER A 117 12.85 9.47 -0.15
N GLY A 118 13.81 9.55 0.75
CA GLY A 118 13.62 9.75 2.19
C GLY A 118 14.55 8.86 3.01
N TYR A 119 14.46 8.95 4.34
CA TYR A 119 15.28 8.13 5.23
C TYR A 119 14.77 6.69 5.32
N LEU A 120 15.71 5.77 5.40
CA LEU A 120 15.49 4.37 5.79
C LEU A 120 16.14 4.11 7.14
N LEU A 121 15.54 3.27 7.96
CA LEU A 121 16.13 2.70 9.17
C LEU A 121 16.59 1.28 8.85
N CYS A 122 17.88 1.03 9.03
CA CYS A 122 18.54 -0.22 8.65
C CYS A 122 19.22 -0.87 9.85
N CYS A 123 19.08 -2.20 9.99
CA CYS A 123 19.84 -3.01 10.93
C CYS A 123 20.02 -4.43 10.35
N ASP A 124 20.87 -5.25 10.97
CA ASP A 124 21.08 -6.64 10.56
C ASP A 124 19.79 -7.46 10.69
N ALA A 125 19.33 -8.04 9.59
CA ALA A 125 18.13 -8.88 9.55
C ALA A 125 18.33 -10.29 10.17
N GLN A 126 19.56 -10.64 10.51
CA GLN A 126 19.92 -11.89 11.19
C GLN A 126 20.13 -11.69 12.72
N ASN A 127 20.06 -10.44 13.21
CA ASN A 127 20.26 -10.11 14.60
C ASN A 127 18.93 -9.81 15.31
N ALA A 128 18.40 -10.80 16.05
CA ALA A 128 17.13 -10.67 16.79
C ALA A 128 17.12 -9.47 17.75
N THR A 129 18.22 -9.19 18.42
CA THR A 129 18.33 -8.07 19.38
C THR A 129 18.23 -6.72 18.69
N ALA A 130 18.92 -6.55 17.55
CA ALA A 130 18.86 -5.33 16.74
C ALA A 130 17.44 -5.10 16.20
N ILE A 131 16.78 -6.15 15.69
CA ILE A 131 15.41 -6.09 15.18
C ILE A 131 14.43 -5.72 16.31
N GLN A 132 14.53 -6.35 17.48
CA GLN A 132 13.66 -6.05 18.61
C GLN A 132 13.89 -4.63 19.15
N THR A 133 15.13 -4.16 19.17
CA THR A 133 15.47 -2.77 19.54
C THR A 133 14.81 -1.80 18.56
N LEU A 134 14.90 -2.05 17.25
CA LEU A 134 14.26 -1.24 16.23
C LEU A 134 12.74 -1.23 16.40
N ARG A 135 12.10 -2.39 16.67
CA ARG A 135 10.66 -2.48 16.95
C ARG A 135 10.23 -1.61 18.11
N ASN A 136 10.94 -1.73 19.23
CA ASN A 136 10.62 -1.01 20.45
C ASN A 136 10.77 0.52 20.25
N ARG A 137 11.92 0.96 19.70
CA ARG A 137 12.19 2.39 19.46
C ARG A 137 11.24 3.00 18.43
N LYS A 138 10.88 2.24 17.38
CA LYS A 138 9.94 2.68 16.32
C LYS A 138 8.47 2.53 16.73
N ARG A 139 8.17 1.92 17.88
CA ARG A 139 6.81 1.59 18.36
C ARG A 139 6.02 0.78 17.33
N ARG A 140 6.65 -0.23 16.75
CA ARG A 140 6.10 -1.08 15.70
C ARG A 140 6.09 -2.55 16.15
N PRO A 141 5.10 -2.97 16.99
CA PRO A 141 5.16 -4.28 17.66
C PRO A 141 5.05 -5.45 16.68
N GLN A 142 4.10 -5.47 15.77
CA GLN A 142 3.77 -6.64 14.93
C GLN A 142 4.00 -6.40 13.43
N LYS A 143 3.76 -5.18 12.91
CA LYS A 143 3.85 -4.92 11.47
C LYS A 143 5.19 -5.37 10.88
N PRO A 144 5.22 -6.19 9.79
CA PRO A 144 6.44 -6.75 9.22
C PRO A 144 7.45 -5.70 8.76
N PHE A 145 8.74 -6.04 8.80
CA PHE A 145 9.81 -5.25 8.19
C PHE A 145 10.14 -5.76 6.79
N ALA A 146 10.48 -4.83 5.90
CA ALA A 146 11.06 -5.18 4.62
C ALA A 146 12.55 -5.48 4.75
N ILE A 147 13.05 -6.37 3.87
CA ILE A 147 14.40 -6.88 3.89
C ILE A 147 15.07 -6.54 2.55
N LEU A 148 16.20 -5.87 2.63
CA LEU A 148 17.06 -5.56 1.51
C LEU A 148 18.09 -6.68 1.34
N TYR A 149 18.06 -7.36 0.18
CA TYR A 149 19.05 -8.34 -0.24
C TYR A 149 20.10 -7.71 -1.15
N ALA A 150 21.34 -8.19 -1.10
CA ALA A 150 22.42 -7.68 -1.95
C ALA A 150 22.20 -7.99 -3.44
N SER A 151 21.57 -9.13 -3.74
CA SER A 151 21.31 -9.55 -5.11
C SER A 151 20.16 -10.56 -5.20
N LEU A 152 19.56 -10.66 -6.38
CA LEU A 152 18.59 -11.70 -6.69
C LEU A 152 19.17 -13.11 -6.47
N LYS A 153 20.43 -13.32 -6.83
CA LYS A 153 21.13 -14.62 -6.67
C LYS A 153 21.20 -15.04 -5.19
N GLN A 154 21.48 -14.09 -4.29
CA GLN A 154 21.47 -14.38 -2.85
C GLN A 154 20.06 -14.79 -2.39
N LEU A 155 19.03 -14.03 -2.78
CA LEU A 155 17.64 -14.34 -2.44
C LEU A 155 17.21 -15.72 -2.96
N GLN A 156 17.50 -16.03 -4.23
CA GLN A 156 17.19 -17.33 -4.84
C GLN A 156 17.93 -18.51 -4.20
N GLY A 157 19.09 -18.25 -3.59
CA GLY A 157 19.83 -19.25 -2.81
C GLY A 157 19.15 -19.62 -1.48
N GLU A 158 18.30 -18.74 -0.96
CA GLU A 158 17.67 -18.89 0.36
C GLU A 158 16.18 -19.26 0.29
N VAL A 159 15.46 -18.83 -0.75
CA VAL A 159 14.02 -19.08 -0.90
C VAL A 159 13.61 -19.21 -2.37
N GLY A 160 12.58 -20.00 -2.63
CA GLY A 160 11.98 -20.12 -3.97
C GLY A 160 11.19 -18.85 -4.32
N ILE A 161 11.45 -18.31 -5.51
CA ILE A 161 10.67 -17.19 -6.07
C ILE A 161 10.15 -17.55 -7.45
N THR A 162 8.98 -17.00 -7.80
CA THR A 162 8.38 -17.22 -9.11
C THR A 162 8.96 -16.29 -10.17
N GLN A 163 8.76 -16.59 -11.44
CA GLN A 163 9.21 -15.73 -12.55
C GLN A 163 8.54 -14.34 -12.50
N ALA A 164 7.30 -14.26 -12.06
CA ALA A 164 6.59 -12.99 -11.92
C ALA A 164 7.20 -12.12 -10.80
N GLN A 165 7.54 -12.74 -9.66
CA GLN A 165 8.23 -12.05 -8.55
C GLN A 165 9.63 -11.60 -8.95
N GLU A 166 10.39 -12.44 -9.68
CA GLU A 166 11.71 -12.09 -10.21
C GLU A 166 11.64 -10.88 -11.14
N THR A 167 10.70 -10.90 -12.10
CA THR A 167 10.48 -9.80 -13.04
C THR A 167 10.20 -8.49 -12.32
N GLU A 168 9.38 -8.54 -11.27
CA GLU A 168 9.01 -7.36 -10.49
C GLU A 168 10.19 -6.84 -9.63
N LEU A 169 10.95 -7.74 -8.99
CA LEU A 169 12.15 -7.39 -8.23
C LEU A 169 13.23 -6.72 -9.09
N LEU A 170 13.31 -7.09 -10.37
CA LEU A 170 14.26 -6.53 -11.34
C LEU A 170 13.70 -5.33 -12.12
N SER A 171 12.42 -4.99 -11.95
CA SER A 171 11.79 -3.86 -12.64
C SER A 171 12.51 -2.53 -12.31
N PRO A 172 12.38 -1.49 -13.13
CA PRO A 172 12.91 -0.16 -12.82
C PRO A 172 12.40 0.42 -11.49
N GLU A 173 11.18 0.06 -11.12
CA GLU A 173 10.48 0.50 -9.90
C GLU A 173 11.07 -0.16 -8.65
N ARG A 174 11.56 -1.40 -8.75
CA ARG A 174 12.12 -2.20 -7.65
C ARG A 174 11.32 -2.07 -6.36
N PRO A 175 10.05 -2.48 -6.36
CA PRO A 175 9.21 -2.42 -5.19
C PRO A 175 9.62 -3.45 -4.13
N ILE A 176 9.03 -3.35 -2.95
CA ILE A 176 8.99 -4.46 -2.00
C ILE A 176 8.04 -5.51 -2.55
N VAL A 177 8.54 -6.74 -2.76
CA VAL A 177 7.75 -7.88 -3.21
C VAL A 177 7.51 -8.82 -2.03
N LEU A 178 6.24 -9.12 -1.74
CA LEU A 178 5.88 -10.08 -0.70
C LEU A 178 6.07 -11.51 -1.24
N ILE A 179 6.92 -12.28 -0.58
CA ILE A 179 7.24 -13.67 -0.95
C ILE A 179 6.90 -14.62 0.20
N SER A 180 6.57 -15.89 -0.11
CA SER A 180 6.39 -16.93 0.89
C SER A 180 7.71 -17.28 1.56
N GLY A 181 7.70 -17.46 2.89
CA GLY A 181 8.81 -17.99 3.66
C GLY A 181 8.90 -19.52 3.65
N THR A 182 7.95 -20.21 3.01
CA THR A 182 7.94 -21.67 2.95
C THR A 182 9.23 -22.20 2.28
N GLY A 183 9.92 -23.09 2.97
CA GLY A 183 11.18 -23.66 2.49
C GLY A 183 12.39 -22.71 2.54
N TYR A 184 12.32 -21.62 3.31
CA TYR A 184 13.44 -20.71 3.53
C TYR A 184 14.65 -21.44 4.14
N LYS A 185 15.85 -21.20 3.60
CA LYS A 185 17.10 -21.88 3.98
C LYS A 185 18.19 -20.95 4.53
N GLY A 186 17.90 -19.65 4.65
CA GLY A 186 18.85 -18.66 5.14
C GLY A 186 18.86 -18.51 6.66
N GLN A 187 19.39 -17.39 7.15
CA GLN A 187 19.61 -17.13 8.58
C GLN A 187 18.73 -16.00 9.14
N LEU A 188 17.66 -15.59 8.42
CA LEU A 188 16.75 -14.56 8.90
C LEU A 188 16.01 -14.99 10.16
N VAL A 189 15.78 -14.06 11.07
CA VAL A 189 15.00 -14.27 12.29
C VAL A 189 13.52 -13.94 12.00
N PHE A 190 12.79 -14.88 11.38
CA PHE A 190 11.43 -14.68 10.89
C PHE A 190 10.47 -14.10 11.93
N ASP A 191 10.42 -14.70 13.13
CA ASP A 191 9.50 -14.27 14.19
C ASP A 191 9.74 -12.82 14.62
N ALA A 192 10.99 -12.35 14.54
CA ALA A 192 11.32 -10.96 14.83
C ALA A 192 11.01 -10.04 13.63
N LEU A 193 11.14 -10.51 12.40
CA LEU A 193 10.95 -9.75 11.17
C LEU A 193 9.49 -9.63 10.77
N ALA A 194 8.72 -10.71 10.89
CA ALA A 194 7.32 -10.81 10.48
C ALA A 194 6.51 -11.66 11.48
N PRO A 195 6.26 -11.15 12.71
CA PRO A 195 5.59 -11.92 13.75
C PRO A 195 4.26 -12.52 13.30
N GLY A 196 4.10 -13.84 13.48
CA GLY A 196 2.90 -14.57 13.10
C GLY A 196 2.67 -14.75 11.60
N LEU A 197 3.61 -14.33 10.74
CA LEU A 197 3.47 -14.43 9.29
C LEU A 197 4.54 -15.36 8.69
N ASN A 198 4.14 -16.15 7.70
CA ASN A 198 5.05 -16.92 6.85
C ASN A 198 5.29 -16.20 5.50
N GLN A 199 5.46 -14.87 5.55
CA GLN A 199 5.66 -14.04 4.37
C GLN A 199 6.64 -12.92 4.68
N LEU A 200 7.57 -12.66 3.75
CA LEU A 200 8.57 -11.61 3.84
C LEU A 200 8.37 -10.57 2.75
N GLY A 201 8.52 -9.31 3.09
CA GLY A 201 8.69 -8.24 2.11
C GLY A 201 10.16 -8.12 1.74
N VAL A 202 10.53 -8.42 0.50
CA VAL A 202 11.92 -8.34 0.03
C VAL A 202 12.09 -7.29 -1.04
N MET A 203 13.26 -6.66 -1.09
CA MET A 203 13.63 -5.72 -2.15
C MET A 203 15.10 -5.82 -2.49
N LEU A 204 15.45 -5.32 -3.67
CA LEU A 204 16.84 -5.21 -4.16
C LEU A 204 17.29 -3.74 -4.16
N PRO A 205 18.60 -3.45 -4.18
CA PRO A 205 19.11 -2.09 -4.24
C PRO A 205 18.56 -1.33 -5.46
N TYR A 206 17.89 -0.20 -5.21
CA TYR A 206 17.30 0.65 -6.25
C TYR A 206 18.05 2.00 -6.42
N SER A 207 19.10 2.22 -5.64
CA SER A 207 19.99 3.38 -5.73
C SER A 207 21.43 2.96 -5.62
N GLY A 208 22.36 3.77 -6.14
CA GLY A 208 23.78 3.51 -5.98
C GLY A 208 24.22 3.50 -4.51
N LEU A 209 23.53 4.24 -3.65
CA LEU A 209 23.77 4.26 -2.21
C LEU A 209 23.49 2.88 -1.57
N LEU A 210 22.34 2.27 -1.88
CA LEU A 210 22.00 0.93 -1.40
C LEU A 210 22.88 -0.15 -2.05
N GLU A 211 23.31 0.03 -3.29
CA GLU A 211 24.24 -0.88 -3.96
C GLU A 211 25.59 -0.92 -3.23
N LEU A 212 26.16 0.24 -2.87
CA LEU A 212 27.41 0.31 -2.11
C LEU A 212 27.27 -0.20 -0.68
N LEU A 213 26.14 0.10 -0.03
CA LEU A 213 25.83 -0.44 1.29
C LEU A 213 25.86 -1.96 1.27
N MET A 214 25.10 -2.57 0.36
CA MET A 214 24.97 -4.03 0.28
C MET A 214 26.24 -4.72 -0.20
N LYS A 215 27.09 -4.05 -0.98
CA LYS A 215 28.42 -4.52 -1.34
C LYS A 215 29.31 -4.70 -0.09
N GLU A 216 29.24 -3.81 0.88
CA GLU A 216 30.06 -3.87 2.08
C GLU A 216 29.43 -4.74 3.20
N VAL A 217 28.10 -4.74 3.33
CA VAL A 217 27.39 -5.50 4.36
C VAL A 217 27.33 -6.99 4.03
N GLN A 218 26.94 -7.35 2.81
CA GLN A 218 26.83 -8.71 2.24
C GLN A 218 25.75 -9.62 2.87
N THR A 219 25.23 -9.30 4.06
CA THR A 219 24.12 -10.01 4.71
C THR A 219 22.79 -9.26 4.46
N PRO A 220 21.64 -9.94 4.50
CA PRO A 220 20.35 -9.24 4.40
C PRO A 220 20.18 -8.21 5.52
N VAL A 221 19.58 -7.06 5.18
CA VAL A 221 19.41 -5.92 6.08
C VAL A 221 17.93 -5.57 6.19
N VAL A 222 17.43 -5.34 7.40
CA VAL A 222 16.14 -4.66 7.57
C VAL A 222 16.24 -3.29 6.93
N ALA A 223 15.27 -2.93 6.09
CA ALA A 223 15.16 -1.59 5.55
C ALA A 223 13.70 -1.12 5.65
N THR A 224 13.43 -0.25 6.60
CA THR A 224 12.09 0.29 6.84
C THR A 224 12.11 1.82 6.74
N SER A 225 10.96 2.42 6.41
CA SER A 225 10.84 3.88 6.30
C SER A 225 11.34 4.60 7.55
N GLY A 226 12.08 5.70 7.36
CA GLY A 226 12.56 6.58 8.42
C GLY A 226 11.43 7.49 8.90
N ASN A 227 10.57 6.97 9.77
CA ASN A 227 9.49 7.68 10.43
C ASN A 227 9.14 7.02 11.76
N ILE A 228 8.41 7.72 12.60
CA ILE A 228 7.72 7.14 13.76
C ILE A 228 6.35 6.61 13.25
N HIS A 229 5.77 5.65 13.95
CA HIS A 229 4.53 4.99 13.53
C HIS A 229 3.43 6.00 13.17
N GLY A 230 2.88 5.88 11.95
CA GLY A 230 1.79 6.73 11.45
C GLY A 230 2.23 8.04 10.77
N SER A 231 3.43 8.54 11.04
CA SER A 231 3.95 9.76 10.39
C SER A 231 4.49 9.50 8.99
N PRO A 232 4.59 10.53 8.12
CA PRO A 232 5.23 10.42 6.81
C PRO A 232 6.73 10.11 6.92
N ILE A 233 7.29 9.59 5.83
CA ILE A 233 8.74 9.39 5.74
C ILE A 233 9.49 10.73 5.82
N ILE A 234 10.52 10.78 6.64
CA ILE A 234 11.38 11.97 6.84
C ILE A 234 12.36 12.07 5.67
N SER A 235 12.62 13.30 5.20
CA SER A 235 13.49 13.56 4.06
C SER A 235 14.58 14.60 4.29
N ASN A 236 14.51 15.40 5.35
CA ASN A 236 15.50 16.42 5.68
C ASN A 236 16.32 16.05 6.93
N LEU A 237 17.45 16.72 7.09
CA LEU A 237 18.40 16.44 8.18
C LEU A 237 17.87 16.85 9.55
N GLU A 238 17.23 18.00 9.63
CA GLU A 238 16.75 18.59 10.90
C GLU A 238 15.68 17.69 11.54
N ASP A 239 14.68 17.27 10.74
CA ASP A 239 13.64 16.35 11.20
C ASP A 239 14.24 14.96 11.56
N ALA A 240 15.25 14.50 10.81
CA ALA A 240 15.90 13.23 11.11
C ALA A 240 16.65 13.29 12.46
N GLN A 241 17.38 14.36 12.72
CA GLN A 241 18.09 14.56 13.98
C GLN A 241 17.16 14.77 15.18
N SER A 242 16.01 15.44 14.97
CA SER A 242 15.05 15.67 16.05
C SER A 242 14.20 14.43 16.36
N SER A 243 13.70 13.75 15.33
CA SER A 243 12.71 12.68 15.49
C SER A 243 13.30 11.27 15.45
N LEU A 244 14.34 11.02 14.62
CA LEU A 244 14.91 9.69 14.48
C LEU A 244 16.12 9.43 15.39
N ALA A 245 16.69 10.44 16.07
CA ALA A 245 17.80 10.26 16.99
C ALA A 245 17.48 9.33 18.17
N GLN A 246 16.19 9.16 18.50
CA GLN A 246 15.75 8.19 19.50
C GLN A 246 15.64 6.76 18.95
N VAL A 247 15.69 6.59 17.61
CA VAL A 247 15.52 5.30 16.93
C VAL A 247 16.84 4.78 16.38
N ALA A 248 17.57 5.61 15.64
CA ALA A 248 18.84 5.27 15.02
C ALA A 248 20.04 5.69 15.90
N ASP A 249 21.09 4.90 15.87
CA ASP A 249 22.34 5.15 16.60
C ASP A 249 23.32 6.00 15.77
N TYR A 250 23.25 5.88 14.44
CA TYR A 250 24.08 6.62 13.47
C TYR A 250 23.27 7.03 12.27
N PHE A 251 23.76 8.06 11.56
CA PHE A 251 23.08 8.61 10.38
C PHE A 251 24.03 8.78 9.21
N LEU A 252 23.68 8.20 8.06
CA LEU A 252 24.25 8.54 6.76
C LEU A 252 23.40 9.62 6.10
N HIS A 253 24.00 10.77 5.89
CA HIS A 253 23.36 11.92 5.27
C HIS A 253 23.96 12.21 3.90
N HIS A 254 23.24 12.99 3.10
CA HIS A 254 23.74 13.66 1.90
C HIS A 254 23.09 15.05 1.77
N ASN A 255 23.77 15.94 1.08
CA ASN A 255 23.35 17.34 0.92
C ASN A 255 22.38 17.60 -0.25
N LEU A 256 21.85 16.56 -0.91
CA LEU A 256 20.76 16.70 -1.87
C LEU A 256 19.43 16.81 -1.12
N ASP A 257 18.66 17.84 -1.42
CA ASP A 257 17.30 17.99 -0.92
C ASP A 257 16.34 17.03 -1.62
N ILE A 258 15.29 16.64 -0.92
CA ILE A 258 14.21 15.77 -1.41
C ILE A 258 12.90 16.52 -1.29
N THR A 259 12.35 16.94 -2.42
CA THR A 259 11.08 17.68 -2.47
C THR A 259 9.87 16.76 -2.26
N ASN A 260 9.83 15.66 -3.01
CA ASN A 260 8.71 14.73 -3.01
C ASN A 260 9.13 13.40 -2.38
N ALA A 261 9.18 13.34 -1.06
CA ALA A 261 9.53 12.12 -0.35
C ALA A 261 8.46 11.04 -0.52
N GLN A 262 8.89 9.77 -0.68
CA GLN A 262 8.02 8.64 -0.97
C GLN A 262 8.44 7.41 -0.19
N ASP A 263 7.44 6.72 0.38
CA ASP A 263 7.60 5.35 0.87
C ASP A 263 7.88 4.38 -0.28
N ASP A 264 8.39 3.19 0.03
CA ASP A 264 8.54 2.13 -0.95
C ASP A 264 7.18 1.56 -1.36
N SER A 265 7.01 1.26 -2.65
CA SER A 265 5.86 0.51 -3.13
C SER A 265 5.90 -0.94 -2.66
N VAL A 266 4.72 -1.55 -2.48
CA VAL A 266 4.58 -2.93 -2.00
C VAL A 266 3.65 -3.69 -2.92
N VAL A 267 4.09 -4.85 -3.40
CA VAL A 267 3.32 -5.73 -4.28
C VAL A 267 3.33 -7.17 -3.78
N LYS A 268 2.27 -7.90 -4.12
CA LYS A 268 2.11 -9.32 -3.86
C LYS A 268 1.64 -10.03 -5.13
N PHE A 269 1.96 -11.30 -5.25
CA PHE A 269 1.44 -12.16 -6.31
C PHE A 269 0.60 -13.27 -5.70
N THR A 270 -0.52 -13.61 -6.35
CA THR A 270 -1.32 -14.75 -5.91
C THR A 270 -0.56 -16.05 -6.14
N PRO A 271 -0.67 -17.05 -5.25
CA PRO A 271 0.12 -18.29 -5.35
C PRO A 271 -0.11 -19.06 -6.64
N LYS A 272 -1.36 -19.21 -7.09
CA LYS A 272 -1.72 -20.10 -8.19
C LYS A 272 -1.69 -19.42 -9.55
N PHE A 273 -2.30 -18.25 -9.70
CA PHE A 273 -2.41 -17.55 -10.99
C PHE A 273 -1.40 -16.42 -11.17
N GLN A 274 -0.54 -16.18 -10.19
CA GLN A 274 0.48 -15.12 -10.22
C GLN A 274 -0.10 -13.73 -10.58
N GLN A 275 -1.36 -13.49 -10.14
CA GLN A 275 -2.00 -12.19 -10.29
C GLN A 275 -1.29 -11.17 -9.41
N LYS A 276 -0.78 -10.09 -10.01
CA LYS A 276 -0.19 -8.97 -9.27
C LYS A 276 -1.27 -8.22 -8.50
N ILE A 277 -1.03 -7.96 -7.23
CA ILE A 277 -1.85 -7.14 -6.33
C ILE A 277 -0.95 -6.05 -5.76
N ILE A 278 -1.30 -4.79 -5.98
CA ILE A 278 -0.60 -3.65 -5.39
C ILE A 278 -1.16 -3.41 -4.00
N TYR A 279 -0.31 -3.50 -2.98
CA TYR A 279 -0.64 -3.20 -1.58
C TYR A 279 -0.46 -1.73 -1.24
N ARG A 280 0.57 -1.11 -1.83
CA ARG A 280 0.87 0.31 -1.72
C ARG A 280 1.54 0.79 -3.00
N ARG A 281 1.04 1.89 -3.55
CA ARG A 281 1.56 2.54 -4.73
C ARG A 281 2.28 3.83 -4.34
N SER A 282 3.61 3.83 -4.42
CA SER A 282 4.44 4.97 -4.02
C SER A 282 5.69 5.04 -4.90
N ARG A 283 6.90 4.98 -4.34
CA ARG A 283 8.15 5.08 -5.08
C ARG A 283 8.19 4.12 -6.28
N GLY A 284 8.55 4.65 -7.42
CA GLY A 284 8.65 3.94 -8.70
C GLY A 284 7.35 3.97 -9.51
N TYR A 285 6.18 3.87 -8.89
CA TYR A 285 4.88 3.91 -9.57
C TYR A 285 4.27 5.31 -9.61
N ALA A 286 4.34 6.06 -8.50
CA ALA A 286 3.80 7.41 -8.44
C ALA A 286 4.82 8.44 -8.95
N PRO A 287 4.36 9.58 -9.57
CA PRO A 287 2.97 9.99 -9.75
C PRO A 287 2.34 9.55 -11.08
N ASN A 288 3.05 8.83 -11.94
CA ASN A 288 2.59 8.50 -13.28
C ASN A 288 1.45 7.47 -13.25
N TYR A 289 0.44 7.65 -14.08
CA TYR A 289 -0.61 6.68 -14.31
C TYR A 289 -0.52 6.16 -15.75
N TYR A 290 -0.38 4.86 -15.89
CA TYR A 290 -0.19 4.19 -17.19
C TYR A 290 -1.45 3.46 -17.69
N GLY A 291 -2.57 3.63 -17.01
CA GLY A 291 -3.86 3.08 -17.42
C GLY A 291 -4.54 3.95 -18.48
N PRO A 292 -5.73 3.53 -18.92
CA PRO A 292 -6.56 4.31 -19.83
C PRO A 292 -6.88 5.69 -19.26
N LEU A 293 -6.73 6.73 -20.09
CA LEU A 293 -6.97 8.10 -19.67
C LEU A 293 -8.44 8.47 -19.88
N PRO A 294 -9.07 9.20 -18.94
CA PRO A 294 -10.38 9.79 -19.18
C PRO A 294 -10.27 10.91 -20.23
N PHE A 295 -11.32 11.11 -21.00
CA PHE A 295 -11.40 12.29 -21.85
C PHE A 295 -12.14 13.41 -21.12
N SER A 296 -11.48 14.52 -20.88
CA SER A 296 -12.09 15.74 -20.31
C SER A 296 -11.39 16.97 -20.82
N THR A 297 -12.16 18.03 -21.08
CA THR A 297 -11.65 19.37 -21.36
C THR A 297 -11.48 20.21 -20.11
N GLU A 298 -12.00 19.75 -18.97
CA GLU A 298 -11.89 20.42 -17.67
C GLU A 298 -10.68 19.90 -16.90
N LYS A 299 -10.07 20.78 -16.13
CA LYS A 299 -9.03 20.43 -15.16
C LYS A 299 -9.69 19.92 -13.88
N ILE A 300 -9.48 18.64 -13.57
CA ILE A 300 -10.19 17.96 -12.50
C ILE A 300 -9.19 17.50 -11.44
N MET A 301 -9.47 17.81 -10.16
CA MET A 301 -8.72 17.26 -9.04
C MET A 301 -9.65 16.48 -8.12
N ALA A 302 -9.26 15.24 -7.79
CA ALA A 302 -9.97 14.37 -6.86
C ALA A 302 -9.14 14.18 -5.59
N LEU A 303 -9.77 14.38 -4.43
CA LEU A 303 -9.12 14.45 -3.13
C LEU A 303 -9.06 13.10 -2.39
N GLY A 304 -9.60 12.04 -3.01
CA GLY A 304 -9.54 10.67 -2.48
C GLY A 304 -10.34 10.45 -1.21
N GLY A 305 -9.97 9.39 -0.49
CA GLY A 305 -10.54 9.00 0.79
C GLY A 305 -9.80 9.63 1.99
N HIS A 306 -10.09 9.11 3.18
CA HIS A 306 -9.49 9.54 4.44
C HIS A 306 -8.34 8.61 4.88
N LEU A 307 -8.53 7.30 4.69
CA LEU A 307 -7.51 6.29 4.93
C LEU A 307 -6.74 6.03 3.62
N LYS A 308 -5.46 5.68 3.73
CA LYS A 308 -4.58 5.42 2.56
C LYS A 308 -4.73 6.49 1.47
N SER A 309 -4.82 7.74 1.88
CA SER A 309 -5.17 8.86 1.02
C SER A 309 -4.23 9.00 -0.17
N THR A 310 -4.79 9.36 -1.31
CA THR A 310 -4.11 9.76 -2.54
C THR A 310 -4.86 10.93 -3.18
N ILE A 311 -4.23 11.60 -4.12
CA ILE A 311 -4.83 12.68 -4.90
C ILE A 311 -4.70 12.32 -6.38
N ALA A 312 -5.76 12.51 -7.15
CA ALA A 312 -5.73 12.42 -8.60
C ALA A 312 -5.87 13.82 -9.20
N PHE A 313 -5.00 14.18 -10.14
CA PHE A 313 -5.08 15.45 -10.82
C PHE A 313 -4.97 15.26 -12.33
N TYR A 314 -5.92 15.82 -13.07
CA TYR A 314 -5.98 15.88 -14.53
C TYR A 314 -5.87 17.35 -14.95
N PRO A 315 -4.63 17.91 -14.99
CA PRO A 315 -4.40 19.32 -15.30
C PRO A 315 -4.37 19.61 -16.82
N ASN A 316 -4.15 18.57 -17.61
CA ASN A 316 -3.96 18.59 -19.06
C ASN A 316 -4.40 17.23 -19.62
N ASP A 317 -3.86 16.79 -20.75
CA ASP A 317 -4.19 15.50 -21.37
C ASP A 317 -3.60 14.28 -20.63
N PHE A 318 -3.00 14.47 -19.46
CA PHE A 318 -2.42 13.40 -18.63
C PHE A 318 -3.04 13.37 -17.25
N LEU A 319 -3.09 12.17 -16.66
CA LEU A 319 -3.55 11.93 -15.31
C LEU A 319 -2.35 11.63 -14.39
N TYR A 320 -2.29 12.36 -13.30
CA TYR A 320 -1.29 12.17 -12.26
C TYR A 320 -1.96 11.70 -10.97
N LEU A 321 -1.42 10.62 -10.40
CA LEU A 321 -1.85 10.10 -9.10
C LEU A 321 -0.71 10.28 -8.10
N SER A 322 -0.97 10.97 -7.00
CA SER A 322 0.04 11.12 -5.96
C SER A 322 0.53 9.75 -5.46
N GLN A 323 1.65 9.77 -4.76
CA GLN A 323 2.04 8.65 -3.93
C GLN A 323 1.02 8.40 -2.81
N TYR A 324 1.08 7.23 -2.21
CA TYR A 324 0.44 6.95 -0.92
C TYR A 324 0.83 8.02 0.10
N LEU A 325 -0.14 8.71 0.68
CA LEU A 325 0.08 9.78 1.66
C LEU A 325 -0.07 9.27 3.09
N GLY A 326 -0.98 8.32 3.32
CA GLY A 326 -1.25 7.76 4.64
C GLY A 326 -2.67 8.05 5.13
N HIS A 327 -2.87 7.98 6.45
CA HIS A 327 -4.14 8.23 7.12
C HIS A 327 -4.21 9.68 7.57
N LEU A 328 -5.22 10.42 7.13
CA LEU A 328 -5.33 11.86 7.38
C LEU A 328 -5.60 12.24 8.84
N ASP A 329 -5.89 11.29 9.73
CA ASP A 329 -5.99 11.52 11.17
C ASP A 329 -4.67 11.97 11.80
N HIS A 330 -3.53 11.65 11.18
CA HIS A 330 -2.23 12.10 11.62
C HIS A 330 -1.96 13.52 11.09
N TYR A 331 -1.65 14.44 11.98
CA TYR A 331 -1.42 15.85 11.64
C TYR A 331 -0.37 16.03 10.53
N GLU A 332 0.76 15.34 10.61
CA GLU A 332 1.85 15.42 9.63
C GLU A 332 1.41 14.84 8.26
N VAL A 333 0.56 13.81 8.26
CA VAL A 333 -0.01 13.25 7.01
C VAL A 333 -0.98 14.24 6.38
N PHE A 334 -1.82 14.88 7.20
CA PHE A 334 -2.74 15.91 6.71
C PHE A 334 -1.99 17.12 6.12
N ASN A 335 -0.92 17.58 6.78
CA ASN A 335 -0.07 18.63 6.22
C ASN A 335 0.55 18.21 4.89
N ARG A 336 1.11 16.99 4.80
CA ARG A 336 1.62 16.46 3.53
C ARG A 336 0.54 16.37 2.45
N PHE A 337 -0.69 16.02 2.80
CA PHE A 337 -1.83 16.01 1.88
C PHE A 337 -2.10 17.42 1.33
N THR A 338 -2.14 18.44 2.19
CA THR A 338 -2.34 19.84 1.77
C THR A 338 -1.19 20.33 0.90
N ASP A 339 0.05 20.06 1.29
CA ASP A 339 1.25 20.43 0.55
C ASP A 339 1.31 19.74 -0.83
N THR A 340 0.84 18.49 -0.93
CA THR A 340 0.77 17.78 -2.22
C THR A 340 -0.24 18.43 -3.18
N ILE A 341 -1.37 18.92 -2.68
CA ILE A 341 -2.35 19.68 -3.48
C ILE A 341 -1.71 20.96 -4.01
N GLU A 342 -1.06 21.72 -3.14
CA GLU A 342 -0.37 22.97 -3.52
C GLU A 342 0.77 22.69 -4.50
N THR A 343 1.56 21.66 -4.25
CA THR A 343 2.64 21.23 -5.15
C THR A 343 2.10 20.88 -6.53
N PHE A 344 0.99 20.15 -6.63
CA PHE A 344 0.39 19.81 -7.93
C PHE A 344 -0.09 21.07 -8.66
N VAL A 345 -0.75 22.00 -7.97
CA VAL A 345 -1.20 23.25 -8.58
C VAL A 345 -0.03 24.09 -9.08
N GLN A 346 1.05 24.18 -8.31
CA GLN A 346 2.28 24.92 -8.70
C GLN A 346 3.03 24.23 -9.83
N LEU A 347 3.24 22.90 -9.72
CA LEU A 347 4.01 22.09 -10.67
C LEU A 347 3.42 22.11 -12.07
N PHE A 348 2.09 22.08 -12.18
CA PHE A 348 1.39 22.10 -13.47
C PHE A 348 0.96 23.51 -13.90
N GLU A 349 1.24 24.54 -13.08
CA GLU A 349 0.78 25.92 -13.30
C GLU A 349 -0.74 25.98 -13.61
N ALA A 350 -1.50 25.07 -12.99
CA ALA A 350 -2.88 24.84 -13.29
C ALA A 350 -3.72 24.70 -12.02
N LYS A 351 -4.76 25.53 -11.87
CA LYS A 351 -5.79 25.33 -10.87
C LYS A 351 -6.86 24.38 -11.43
N PRO A 352 -7.43 23.47 -10.61
CA PRO A 352 -8.58 22.69 -11.03
C PRO A 352 -9.79 23.60 -11.27
N GLU A 353 -10.66 23.20 -12.19
CA GLU A 353 -11.98 23.80 -12.41
C GLU A 353 -13.04 23.03 -11.64
N VAL A 354 -12.76 21.76 -11.37
CA VAL A 354 -13.62 20.84 -10.63
C VAL A 354 -12.84 20.15 -9.51
N LEU A 355 -13.39 20.16 -8.31
CA LEU A 355 -12.91 19.39 -7.16
C LEU A 355 -13.89 18.26 -6.84
N LEU A 356 -13.34 17.05 -6.67
CA LEU A 356 -14.08 15.85 -6.30
C LEU A 356 -13.63 15.37 -4.93
N ALA A 357 -14.55 14.88 -4.10
CA ALA A 357 -14.23 14.28 -2.81
C ALA A 357 -15.17 13.13 -2.46
N ASP A 358 -14.85 12.42 -1.39
CA ASP A 358 -15.73 11.41 -0.81
C ASP A 358 -17.00 12.07 -0.22
N LYS A 359 -18.11 11.33 -0.28
CA LYS A 359 -19.39 11.78 0.26
C LYS A 359 -19.42 11.86 1.81
N HIS A 360 -18.44 11.24 2.48
CA HIS A 360 -18.38 11.24 3.95
C HIS A 360 -18.12 12.65 4.50
N PRO A 361 -19.07 13.24 5.29
CA PRO A 361 -19.01 14.65 5.67
C PRO A 361 -17.88 14.98 6.65
N ALA A 362 -17.44 13.99 7.44
CA ALA A 362 -16.40 14.16 8.46
C ALA A 362 -14.98 13.87 7.96
N TYR A 363 -14.79 13.35 6.74
CA TYR A 363 -13.44 13.13 6.22
C TYR A 363 -12.68 14.44 6.06
N LEU A 364 -11.44 14.48 6.53
CA LEU A 364 -10.60 15.68 6.43
C LEU A 364 -10.35 16.08 4.98
N SER A 365 -10.24 15.12 4.05
CA SER A 365 -10.17 15.39 2.60
C SER A 365 -11.41 16.15 2.11
N THR A 366 -12.61 15.74 2.52
CA THR A 366 -13.88 16.40 2.16
C THR A 366 -13.99 17.80 2.79
N GLN A 367 -13.65 17.92 4.08
CA GLN A 367 -13.70 19.22 4.78
C GLN A 367 -12.71 20.23 4.19
N TYR A 368 -11.50 19.78 3.87
CA TYR A 368 -10.49 20.63 3.24
C TYR A 368 -10.89 20.99 1.81
N GLY A 369 -11.46 20.08 1.05
CA GLY A 369 -12.01 20.35 -0.28
C GLY A 369 -13.07 21.43 -0.27
N LYS A 370 -14.02 21.39 0.68
CA LYS A 370 -15.04 22.46 0.86
C LYS A 370 -14.41 23.83 1.17
N LYS A 371 -13.26 23.87 1.84
CA LYS A 371 -12.50 25.09 2.09
C LYS A 371 -11.85 25.60 0.79
N LEU A 372 -11.24 24.71 0.02
CA LEU A 372 -10.64 25.05 -1.28
C LEU A 372 -11.67 25.56 -2.29
N VAL A 373 -12.87 24.97 -2.34
CA VAL A 373 -13.98 25.46 -3.20
C VAL A 373 -14.30 26.93 -2.93
N LYS A 374 -14.38 27.32 -1.66
CA LYS A 374 -14.62 28.72 -1.27
C LYS A 374 -13.44 29.64 -1.65
N GLN A 375 -12.21 29.12 -1.54
CA GLN A 375 -11.00 29.87 -1.84
C GLN A 375 -10.76 30.04 -3.35
N TRP A 376 -11.05 29.01 -4.13
CA TRP A 376 -10.74 28.98 -5.58
C TRP A 376 -11.93 29.30 -6.48
N GLY A 377 -13.17 29.22 -5.97
CA GLY A 377 -14.38 29.47 -6.75
C GLY A 377 -14.66 28.39 -7.80
N VAL A 378 -14.36 27.13 -7.49
CA VAL A 378 -14.42 25.98 -8.42
C VAL A 378 -15.67 25.13 -8.18
N THR A 379 -16.04 24.30 -9.16
CA THR A 379 -17.17 23.36 -9.06
C THR A 379 -16.86 22.24 -8.07
N TRP A 380 -17.87 21.80 -7.32
CA TRP A 380 -17.77 20.76 -6.30
C TRP A 380 -18.69 19.59 -6.58
N HIS A 381 -18.16 18.36 -6.50
CA HIS A 381 -18.96 17.14 -6.52
C HIS A 381 -18.47 16.14 -5.47
N GLU A 382 -19.42 15.46 -4.85
CA GLU A 382 -19.16 14.36 -3.93
C GLU A 382 -19.50 13.02 -4.62
N VAL A 383 -18.60 12.03 -4.50
CA VAL A 383 -18.77 10.71 -5.05
C VAL A 383 -18.84 9.70 -3.90
N GLN A 384 -19.84 8.81 -3.94
CA GLN A 384 -19.99 7.78 -2.93
C GLN A 384 -18.79 6.81 -2.97
N HIS A 385 -18.27 6.43 -1.82
CA HIS A 385 -17.05 5.67 -1.62
C HIS A 385 -16.96 4.41 -2.50
N HIS A 386 -17.93 3.51 -2.40
CA HIS A 386 -17.93 2.24 -3.15
C HIS A 386 -18.18 2.43 -4.65
N LYS A 387 -18.88 3.50 -5.05
CA LYS A 387 -18.96 3.88 -6.46
C LYS A 387 -17.62 4.36 -7.00
N SER A 388 -16.80 4.99 -6.16
CA SER A 388 -15.41 5.34 -6.54
C SER A 388 -14.56 4.09 -6.72
N HIS A 389 -14.59 3.13 -5.82
CA HIS A 389 -13.92 1.84 -6.00
C HIS A 389 -14.33 1.15 -7.30
N PHE A 390 -15.64 1.09 -7.57
CA PHE A 390 -16.15 0.47 -8.78
C PHE A 390 -15.70 1.23 -10.05
N ALA A 391 -15.79 2.56 -10.03
CA ALA A 391 -15.36 3.39 -11.14
C ALA A 391 -13.84 3.29 -11.42
N SER A 392 -13.03 3.08 -10.40
CA SER A 392 -11.60 2.87 -10.55
C SER A 392 -11.30 1.64 -11.41
N VAL A 393 -11.81 0.47 -11.05
CA VAL A 393 -11.58 -0.75 -11.82
C VAL A 393 -12.26 -0.71 -13.19
N MET A 394 -13.43 -0.10 -13.30
CA MET A 394 -14.10 0.13 -14.59
C MET A 394 -13.23 0.96 -15.53
N GLY A 395 -12.63 2.05 -15.01
CA GLY A 395 -11.73 2.93 -15.76
C GLY A 395 -10.45 2.24 -16.21
N GLU A 396 -9.80 1.48 -15.34
CA GLU A 396 -8.57 0.74 -15.69
C GLU A 396 -8.77 -0.27 -16.84
N HIS A 397 -10.01 -0.72 -17.06
CA HIS A 397 -10.34 -1.72 -18.07
C HIS A 397 -11.19 -1.19 -19.23
N ASN A 398 -11.40 0.14 -19.35
CA ASN A 398 -12.24 0.77 -20.40
C ASN A 398 -13.66 0.17 -20.47
N LEU A 399 -14.29 -0.09 -19.32
CA LEU A 399 -15.59 -0.76 -19.29
C LEU A 399 -16.77 0.21 -19.41
N PHE A 400 -16.55 1.52 -19.32
CA PHE A 400 -17.61 2.52 -19.42
C PHE A 400 -18.20 2.64 -20.83
N ASP A 401 -17.37 2.45 -21.85
CA ASP A 401 -17.77 2.57 -23.26
C ASP A 401 -18.38 1.29 -23.84
N GLN A 402 -18.35 0.21 -23.09
CA GLN A 402 -18.93 -1.07 -23.52
C GLN A 402 -20.42 -1.11 -23.17
N ASN A 403 -21.26 -1.47 -24.15
CA ASN A 403 -22.70 -1.70 -23.91
C ASN A 403 -22.98 -2.97 -23.08
N THR A 404 -21.96 -3.56 -22.50
CA THR A 404 -22.04 -4.81 -21.73
C THR A 404 -22.27 -4.49 -20.26
N PRO A 405 -23.31 -5.07 -19.64
CA PRO A 405 -23.53 -4.89 -18.22
C PRO A 405 -22.39 -5.53 -17.39
N VAL A 406 -21.95 -4.83 -16.34
CA VAL A 406 -20.86 -5.28 -15.46
C VAL A 406 -21.38 -5.39 -14.03
N LEU A 407 -21.10 -6.52 -13.38
CA LEU A 407 -21.27 -6.71 -11.94
C LEU A 407 -20.05 -6.10 -11.23
N GLY A 408 -20.27 -5.13 -10.35
CA GLY A 408 -19.27 -4.63 -9.43
C GLY A 408 -19.38 -5.37 -8.09
N VAL A 409 -18.32 -6.01 -7.66
CA VAL A 409 -18.18 -6.61 -6.33
C VAL A 409 -17.22 -5.74 -5.55
N ILE A 410 -17.77 -4.91 -4.65
CA ILE A 410 -17.01 -3.86 -3.98
C ILE A 410 -17.01 -4.14 -2.49
N TRP A 411 -15.93 -4.79 -2.03
CA TRP A 411 -15.81 -5.28 -0.66
C TRP A 411 -14.65 -4.63 0.09
N ASP A 412 -15.01 -3.98 1.17
CA ASP A 412 -14.07 -3.14 1.93
C ASP A 412 -14.30 -3.22 3.44
N GLY A 413 -13.47 -2.50 4.18
CA GLY A 413 -13.58 -2.35 5.62
C GLY A 413 -14.69 -1.41 6.04
N THR A 414 -14.77 -0.24 5.43
CA THR A 414 -15.73 0.82 5.79
C THR A 414 -15.88 1.85 4.67
N GLY A 415 -17.12 2.26 4.39
CA GLY A 415 -17.42 3.39 3.54
C GLY A 415 -18.80 3.96 3.87
N TYR A 416 -18.98 5.27 3.70
CA TYR A 416 -20.24 5.94 4.00
C TYR A 416 -21.31 5.61 2.96
N GLY A 417 -22.39 4.95 3.40
CA GLY A 417 -23.51 4.53 2.55
C GLY A 417 -24.49 5.64 2.21
N ASP A 418 -25.19 5.49 1.09
CA ASP A 418 -26.25 6.43 0.68
C ASP A 418 -27.49 6.37 1.61
N ASP A 419 -27.61 5.31 2.41
CA ASP A 419 -28.67 5.06 3.40
C ASP A 419 -28.28 5.50 4.84
N GLY A 420 -27.09 6.09 5.01
CA GLY A 420 -26.58 6.52 6.31
C GLY A 420 -25.95 5.38 7.14
N HIS A 421 -25.87 4.17 6.61
CA HIS A 421 -25.17 3.05 7.22
C HIS A 421 -23.74 2.92 6.70
N ILE A 422 -22.93 2.06 7.32
CA ILE A 422 -21.56 1.77 6.89
C ILE A 422 -21.59 0.61 5.91
N TRP A 423 -21.19 0.87 4.70
CA TRP A 423 -21.08 -0.13 3.66
C TRP A 423 -19.69 -0.79 3.66
N GLY A 424 -19.57 -1.94 2.96
CA GLY A 424 -18.31 -2.65 2.77
C GLY A 424 -18.50 -4.07 2.25
N GLY A 425 -19.71 -4.44 1.84
CA GLY A 425 -20.03 -5.74 1.26
C GLY A 425 -21.02 -5.64 0.10
N GLU A 426 -20.72 -4.79 -0.88
CA GLU A 426 -21.69 -4.30 -1.84
C GLU A 426 -21.59 -4.99 -3.19
N PHE A 427 -22.74 -5.15 -3.85
CA PHE A 427 -22.87 -5.55 -5.23
C PHE A 427 -23.55 -4.46 -6.03
N PHE A 428 -22.88 -4.02 -7.10
CA PHE A 428 -23.40 -3.04 -8.03
C PHE A 428 -23.63 -3.66 -9.40
N ARG A 429 -24.57 -3.08 -10.14
CA ARG A 429 -24.70 -3.29 -11.58
C ARG A 429 -24.42 -2.00 -12.31
N TYR A 430 -23.46 -2.04 -13.22
CA TYR A 430 -23.28 -1.01 -14.22
C TYR A 430 -23.99 -1.40 -15.51
N GLN A 431 -24.89 -0.57 -15.97
CA GLN A 431 -25.59 -0.73 -17.24
C GLN A 431 -26.16 0.63 -17.70
N GLN A 432 -26.07 0.94 -18.99
CA GLN A 432 -26.64 2.17 -19.57
C GLN A 432 -26.22 3.44 -18.78
N LYS A 433 -24.93 3.55 -18.47
CA LYS A 433 -24.34 4.67 -17.72
C LYS A 433 -24.90 4.88 -16.31
N LYS A 434 -25.42 3.85 -15.68
CA LYS A 434 -25.89 3.87 -14.30
C LYS A 434 -25.18 2.83 -13.47
N MET A 435 -24.79 3.20 -12.25
CA MET A 435 -24.30 2.31 -11.20
C MET A 435 -25.37 2.15 -10.13
N GLU A 436 -25.99 0.98 -10.06
CA GLU A 436 -27.06 0.66 -9.12
C GLU A 436 -26.59 -0.37 -8.11
N ARG A 437 -26.82 -0.15 -6.83
CA ARG A 437 -26.63 -1.17 -5.78
C ARG A 437 -27.72 -2.22 -5.90
N ILE A 438 -27.35 -3.47 -6.16
CA ILE A 438 -28.29 -4.56 -6.44
C ILE A 438 -28.31 -5.64 -5.35
N GLY A 439 -27.40 -5.57 -4.38
CA GLY A 439 -27.31 -6.50 -3.28
C GLY A 439 -26.21 -6.10 -2.30
N HIS A 440 -26.24 -6.70 -1.12
CA HIS A 440 -25.24 -6.51 -0.07
C HIS A 440 -25.30 -7.67 0.94
N PHE A 441 -24.30 -7.77 1.81
CA PHE A 441 -24.38 -8.61 3.00
C PHE A 441 -25.44 -8.09 3.97
N ASP A 442 -26.16 -8.97 4.66
CA ASP A 442 -27.14 -8.57 5.66
C ASP A 442 -26.49 -7.68 6.71
N TYR A 443 -27.20 -6.60 7.06
CA TYR A 443 -26.70 -5.64 8.02
C TYR A 443 -26.59 -6.23 9.43
N TYR A 444 -25.50 -5.91 10.10
CA TYR A 444 -25.28 -6.18 11.51
C TYR A 444 -24.82 -4.90 12.22
N ASP A 445 -24.74 -4.93 13.55
CA ASP A 445 -24.49 -3.71 14.32
C ASP A 445 -23.06 -3.18 14.17
N TRP A 446 -22.92 -1.89 13.92
CA TRP A 446 -21.66 -1.18 14.05
C TRP A 446 -21.52 -0.64 15.46
N VAL A 447 -20.70 -1.24 16.31
CA VAL A 447 -20.58 -0.93 17.73
C VAL A 447 -19.26 -0.21 18.05
N ALA A 448 -19.29 0.75 18.96
CA ALA A 448 -18.11 1.44 19.48
C ALA A 448 -17.30 2.28 18.44
N GLY A 449 -17.92 2.71 17.32
CA GLY A 449 -17.25 3.55 16.33
C GLY A 449 -16.02 2.88 15.72
N ASP A 450 -14.95 3.67 15.49
CA ASP A 450 -13.70 3.18 14.86
C ASP A 450 -12.97 2.10 15.67
N LYS A 451 -13.31 1.95 16.95
CA LYS A 451 -12.78 0.88 17.80
C LYS A 451 -13.13 -0.51 17.26
N MET A 452 -14.28 -0.66 16.58
CA MET A 452 -14.68 -1.93 15.98
C MET A 452 -13.70 -2.42 14.90
N ALA A 453 -13.07 -1.51 14.17
CA ALA A 453 -12.03 -1.85 13.19
C ALA A 453 -10.70 -2.26 13.84
N ASN A 454 -10.44 -1.77 15.05
CA ASN A 454 -9.21 -2.06 15.79
C ASN A 454 -9.34 -3.31 16.69
N GLU A 455 -10.57 -3.69 17.07
CA GLU A 455 -10.84 -4.83 17.93
C GLU A 455 -11.75 -5.86 17.22
N PRO A 456 -11.18 -6.83 16.48
CA PRO A 456 -11.91 -7.93 15.82
C PRO A 456 -12.98 -8.61 16.68
N LYS A 457 -12.73 -8.74 17.99
CA LYS A 457 -13.70 -9.30 18.95
C LYS A 457 -15.01 -8.49 19.05
N LEU A 458 -15.02 -7.18 18.71
CA LEU A 458 -16.26 -6.39 18.66
C LEU A 458 -17.11 -6.75 17.44
N SER A 459 -16.47 -7.09 16.32
CA SER A 459 -17.15 -7.62 15.14
C SER A 459 -17.76 -8.99 15.43
N LEU A 460 -17.06 -9.85 16.18
CA LEU A 460 -17.60 -11.12 16.65
C LEU A 460 -18.80 -10.91 17.58
N LEU A 461 -18.69 -10.01 18.55
CA LEU A 461 -19.79 -9.67 19.47
C LEU A 461 -21.05 -9.21 18.72
N SER A 462 -20.88 -8.38 17.67
CA SER A 462 -21.99 -7.91 16.84
C SER A 462 -22.68 -9.00 16.02
N LEU A 463 -21.96 -10.06 15.67
CA LEU A 463 -22.44 -11.19 14.88
C LEU A 463 -22.69 -12.45 15.73
N ALA A 464 -22.60 -12.33 17.07
CA ALA A 464 -22.76 -13.46 17.98
C ALA A 464 -24.15 -14.11 17.85
N CYS A 465 -24.16 -15.42 17.91
CA CYS A 465 -25.39 -16.22 17.91
C CYS A 465 -25.54 -17.01 19.21
N GLU A 466 -26.69 -17.63 19.39
CA GLU A 466 -27.01 -18.46 20.56
C GLU A 466 -25.91 -19.51 20.81
N GLY A 467 -25.48 -19.63 22.06
CA GLY A 467 -24.46 -20.58 22.53
C GLY A 467 -23.02 -20.03 22.47
N MET A 468 -22.81 -18.75 22.12
CA MET A 468 -21.48 -18.11 22.11
C MET A 468 -21.12 -17.40 23.42
N ASP A 469 -21.97 -17.47 24.47
CA ASP A 469 -21.79 -16.70 25.70
C ASP A 469 -20.44 -16.99 26.36
N ASP A 470 -20.09 -18.28 26.57
CA ASP A 470 -18.80 -18.66 27.16
C ASP A 470 -17.59 -18.14 26.34
N LEU A 471 -17.70 -18.14 25.00
CA LEU A 471 -16.66 -17.61 24.12
C LEU A 471 -16.51 -16.11 24.32
N LEU A 472 -17.61 -15.36 24.37
CA LEU A 472 -17.59 -13.92 24.59
C LEU A 472 -17.05 -13.57 25.99
N GLU A 473 -17.44 -14.28 27.02
CA GLU A 473 -16.91 -14.11 28.39
C GLU A 473 -15.40 -14.38 28.46
N SER A 474 -14.87 -15.26 27.61
CA SER A 474 -13.41 -15.48 27.51
C SER A 474 -12.64 -14.32 26.88
N LYS A 475 -13.33 -13.46 26.09
CA LYS A 475 -12.71 -12.35 25.33
C LYS A 475 -12.88 -10.98 25.97
N PHE A 476 -13.86 -10.84 26.86
CA PHE A 476 -14.18 -9.59 27.54
C PHE A 476 -14.29 -9.81 29.04
N ASP A 477 -13.84 -8.85 29.84
CA ASP A 477 -14.27 -8.82 31.24
C ASP A 477 -15.78 -8.53 31.34
N SER A 478 -16.40 -9.00 32.39
CA SER A 478 -17.87 -8.95 32.58
C SER A 478 -18.44 -7.53 32.53
N ARG A 479 -17.68 -6.52 33.01
CA ARG A 479 -18.10 -5.11 32.96
C ARG A 479 -18.12 -4.57 31.54
N THR A 480 -17.05 -4.81 30.81
CA THR A 480 -16.88 -4.37 29.41
C THR A 480 -17.92 -5.05 28.50
N LEU A 481 -18.15 -6.37 28.68
CA LEU A 481 -19.16 -7.11 27.94
C LEU A 481 -20.57 -6.53 28.14
N ASN A 482 -20.96 -6.27 29.39
CA ASN A 482 -22.26 -5.65 29.71
C ASN A 482 -22.44 -4.27 29.10
N ILE A 483 -21.39 -3.46 29.07
CA ILE A 483 -21.40 -2.14 28.42
C ILE A 483 -21.68 -2.30 26.92
N TYR A 484 -20.94 -3.15 26.22
CA TYR A 484 -21.13 -3.35 24.79
C TYR A 484 -22.48 -3.99 24.44
N GLN A 485 -22.96 -4.95 25.21
CA GLN A 485 -24.31 -5.52 25.06
C GLN A 485 -25.40 -4.44 25.23
N THR A 486 -25.23 -3.53 26.20
CA THR A 486 -26.14 -2.40 26.37
C THR A 486 -26.09 -1.41 25.20
N LEU A 487 -24.89 -1.17 24.64
CA LEU A 487 -24.72 -0.35 23.45
C LEU A 487 -25.40 -0.98 22.23
N LEU A 488 -25.24 -2.28 22.01
CA LEU A 488 -25.90 -3.02 20.92
C LEU A 488 -27.43 -2.87 20.95
N GLN A 489 -28.06 -2.97 22.15
CA GLN A 489 -29.51 -2.81 22.29
C GLN A 489 -30.03 -1.42 21.88
N LYS A 490 -29.18 -0.38 21.95
CA LYS A 490 -29.54 1.01 21.65
C LYS A 490 -29.00 1.48 20.30
N ASN A 491 -28.25 0.62 19.61
CA ASN A 491 -27.55 1.00 18.40
C ASN A 491 -28.48 1.08 17.18
N SER A 492 -28.37 2.15 16.42
CA SER A 492 -29.06 2.33 15.15
C SER A 492 -28.14 2.24 13.93
N LEU A 493 -26.83 2.33 14.16
CA LEU A 493 -25.85 2.31 13.07
C LEU A 493 -25.52 0.86 12.71
N LYS A 494 -25.67 0.52 11.44
CA LYS A 494 -25.46 -0.83 10.91
C LYS A 494 -24.31 -0.86 9.91
N THR A 495 -23.82 -2.06 9.61
CA THR A 495 -22.80 -2.28 8.59
C THR A 495 -23.05 -3.55 7.78
N SER A 496 -22.69 -3.52 6.50
CA SER A 496 -22.62 -4.68 5.59
C SER A 496 -21.17 -5.12 5.34
N SER A 497 -20.19 -4.62 6.09
CA SER A 497 -18.75 -4.76 5.82
C SER A 497 -18.26 -6.21 5.82
N VAL A 498 -17.69 -6.63 4.69
CA VAL A 498 -16.96 -7.90 4.58
C VAL A 498 -15.64 -7.86 5.36
N GLY A 499 -14.97 -6.69 5.43
CA GLY A 499 -13.76 -6.53 6.24
C GLY A 499 -14.03 -6.83 7.73
N ARG A 500 -15.14 -6.35 8.28
CA ARG A 500 -15.56 -6.65 9.66
C ARG A 500 -15.99 -8.10 9.83
N LEU A 501 -16.53 -8.74 8.77
CA LEU A 501 -16.81 -10.16 8.79
C LEU A 501 -15.51 -11.00 8.88
N PHE A 502 -14.43 -10.61 8.17
CA PHE A 502 -13.10 -11.22 8.36
C PHE A 502 -12.62 -11.09 9.80
N ASP A 503 -12.76 -9.91 10.41
CA ASP A 503 -12.39 -9.70 11.81
C ASP A 503 -13.18 -10.61 12.76
N ALA A 504 -14.50 -10.74 12.56
CA ALA A 504 -15.33 -11.62 13.37
C ALA A 504 -14.88 -13.09 13.26
N VAL A 505 -14.58 -13.57 12.05
CA VAL A 505 -14.08 -14.93 11.83
C VAL A 505 -12.70 -15.14 12.46
N ALA A 506 -11.78 -14.17 12.31
CA ALA A 506 -10.46 -14.25 12.94
C ALA A 506 -10.55 -14.32 14.46
N SER A 507 -11.42 -13.52 15.08
CA SER A 507 -11.66 -13.57 16.52
C SER A 507 -12.33 -14.88 16.94
N LEU A 508 -13.35 -15.36 16.21
CA LEU A 508 -14.01 -16.63 16.47
C LEU A 508 -13.03 -17.81 16.46
N LEU A 509 -12.06 -17.80 15.55
CA LEU A 509 -11.02 -18.82 15.44
C LEU A 509 -9.86 -18.63 16.44
N GLY A 510 -9.89 -17.58 17.28
CA GLY A 510 -8.81 -17.28 18.23
C GLY A 510 -7.50 -16.92 17.56
N ILE A 511 -7.56 -16.27 16.39
CA ILE A 511 -6.39 -15.81 15.61
C ILE A 511 -6.01 -14.39 16.01
N CYS A 512 -6.99 -13.47 16.08
CA CYS A 512 -6.74 -12.06 16.37
C CYS A 512 -7.95 -11.43 17.06
N ASP A 513 -7.75 -10.85 18.24
CA ASP A 513 -8.76 -10.11 19.00
C ASP A 513 -8.53 -8.59 18.98
N THR A 514 -7.32 -8.16 18.60
CA THR A 514 -6.93 -6.74 18.52
C THR A 514 -5.94 -6.56 17.38
N ASN A 515 -6.26 -5.69 16.42
CA ASN A 515 -5.39 -5.30 15.33
C ASN A 515 -4.35 -4.28 15.80
N THR A 516 -3.07 -4.51 15.57
CA THR A 516 -1.98 -3.56 15.82
C THR A 516 -1.61 -2.76 14.57
N TYR A 517 -2.11 -3.18 13.42
CA TYR A 517 -2.08 -2.47 12.15
C TYR A 517 -3.31 -2.88 11.31
N GLU A 518 -3.67 -2.05 10.35
CA GLU A 518 -4.87 -2.25 9.52
C GLU A 518 -4.83 -3.57 8.74
N GLY A 519 -5.91 -4.35 8.83
CA GLY A 519 -6.07 -5.62 8.13
C GLY A 519 -5.28 -6.80 8.72
N GLU A 520 -4.68 -6.66 9.90
CA GLU A 520 -3.87 -7.70 10.54
C GLU A 520 -4.62 -9.01 10.67
N ALA A 521 -5.85 -8.99 11.16
CA ALA A 521 -6.69 -10.18 11.33
C ALA A 521 -6.87 -10.95 10.00
N ALA A 522 -7.18 -10.25 8.90
CA ALA A 522 -7.38 -10.85 7.59
C ALA A 522 -6.06 -11.40 7.00
N ILE A 523 -4.95 -10.70 7.22
CA ILE A 523 -3.61 -11.14 6.78
C ILE A 523 -3.20 -12.40 7.55
N LEU A 524 -3.39 -12.43 8.87
CA LEU A 524 -3.10 -13.61 9.70
C LEU A 524 -3.95 -14.81 9.29
N MET A 525 -5.24 -14.62 9.00
CA MET A 525 -6.08 -15.71 8.47
C MET A 525 -5.54 -16.28 7.17
N GLU A 526 -5.14 -15.42 6.23
CA GLU A 526 -4.59 -15.87 4.95
C GLU A 526 -3.34 -16.74 5.11
N GLN A 527 -2.50 -16.45 6.11
CA GLN A 527 -1.26 -17.21 6.39
C GLN A 527 -1.49 -18.64 6.88
N HIS A 528 -2.70 -18.96 7.36
CA HIS A 528 -3.06 -20.35 7.71
C HIS A 528 -3.28 -21.25 6.50
N ILE A 529 -3.37 -20.69 5.27
CA ILE A 529 -3.61 -21.47 4.06
C ILE A 529 -2.30 -21.56 3.27
N GLU A 530 -1.64 -22.72 3.34
CA GLU A 530 -0.49 -23.00 2.47
C GLU A 530 -0.94 -23.45 1.08
N THR A 531 -1.92 -24.33 1.02
CA THR A 531 -2.50 -24.86 -0.22
C THR A 531 -3.99 -25.11 -0.03
N TYR A 532 -4.75 -25.09 -1.12
CA TYR A 532 -6.17 -25.45 -1.09
C TYR A 532 -6.57 -26.25 -2.33
N GLN A 533 -7.66 -27.02 -2.20
CA GLN A 533 -8.33 -27.70 -3.32
C GLN A 533 -9.82 -27.38 -3.25
N LEU A 534 -10.38 -26.80 -4.29
CA LEU A 534 -11.80 -26.39 -4.33
C LEU A 534 -12.76 -27.57 -4.08
N SER A 535 -12.39 -28.78 -4.52
CA SER A 535 -13.19 -30.01 -4.29
C SER A 535 -13.38 -30.36 -2.82
N ASN A 536 -12.50 -29.88 -1.94
CA ASN A 536 -12.54 -30.14 -0.50
C ASN A 536 -13.25 -29.03 0.28
N CYS A 537 -13.57 -27.92 -0.39
CA CYS A 537 -14.24 -26.77 0.22
C CYS A 537 -15.76 -26.91 0.18
N LYS A 538 -16.43 -26.41 1.20
CA LYS A 538 -17.90 -26.31 1.27
C LYS A 538 -18.34 -24.90 1.63
N ALA A 539 -19.48 -24.48 1.09
CA ALA A 539 -20.03 -23.17 1.38
C ALA A 539 -20.86 -23.21 2.68
N TYR A 540 -20.74 -22.15 3.48
CA TYR A 540 -21.49 -21.95 4.73
C TYR A 540 -22.86 -21.28 4.52
N ALA A 541 -23.03 -20.59 3.39
CA ALA A 541 -24.25 -19.85 3.10
C ALA A 541 -24.57 -19.89 1.60
N VAL A 542 -25.84 -19.66 1.28
CA VAL A 542 -26.35 -19.41 -0.06
C VAL A 542 -27.16 -18.12 -0.04
N ILE A 543 -27.32 -17.48 -1.19
CA ILE A 543 -28.07 -16.23 -1.31
C ILE A 543 -29.55 -16.49 -0.97
N SER A 544 -30.13 -15.60 -0.14
CA SER A 544 -31.55 -15.62 0.19
C SER A 544 -32.43 -15.35 -1.05
N GLU A 545 -33.73 -15.67 -0.97
CA GLU A 545 -34.68 -15.34 -2.03
C GLU A 545 -34.77 -13.83 -2.28
N THR A 546 -34.57 -13.01 -1.25
CA THR A 546 -34.55 -11.54 -1.32
C THR A 546 -33.30 -10.98 -1.99
N GLY A 547 -32.24 -11.81 -2.16
CA GLY A 547 -30.99 -11.40 -2.79
C GLY A 547 -29.92 -10.86 -1.84
N THR A 548 -30.18 -10.89 -0.53
CA THR A 548 -29.19 -10.57 0.50
C THR A 548 -28.37 -11.80 0.89
N ILE A 549 -27.19 -11.57 1.42
CA ILE A 549 -26.28 -12.63 1.89
C ILE A 549 -26.43 -12.76 3.41
N PRO A 550 -26.86 -13.92 3.91
CA PRO A 550 -27.13 -14.13 5.33
C PRO A 550 -25.81 -14.20 6.13
N THR A 551 -25.34 -13.05 6.60
CA THR A 551 -24.08 -12.91 7.37
C THR A 551 -24.06 -13.76 8.63
N SER A 552 -25.20 -13.81 9.35
CA SER A 552 -25.34 -14.59 10.59
C SER A 552 -25.22 -16.09 10.36
N ASP A 553 -25.67 -16.60 9.21
CA ASP A 553 -25.57 -18.04 8.90
C ASP A 553 -24.12 -18.46 8.67
N ILE A 554 -23.30 -17.58 8.08
CA ILE A 554 -21.86 -17.84 7.92
C ILE A 554 -21.23 -18.04 9.30
N ILE A 555 -21.43 -17.12 10.22
CA ILE A 555 -20.86 -17.16 11.58
C ILE A 555 -21.38 -18.37 12.36
N ARG A 556 -22.68 -18.66 12.30
CA ARG A 556 -23.29 -19.83 12.99
C ARG A 556 -22.68 -21.14 12.49
N ASN A 557 -22.51 -21.31 11.19
CA ASN A 557 -21.92 -22.51 10.61
C ASN A 557 -20.42 -22.65 10.94
N ILE A 558 -19.67 -21.57 10.96
CA ILE A 558 -18.27 -21.57 11.41
C ILE A 558 -18.19 -21.97 12.89
N PHE A 559 -19.02 -21.38 13.75
CA PHE A 559 -19.08 -21.73 15.19
C PHE A 559 -19.37 -23.20 15.41
N ALA A 560 -20.34 -23.76 14.67
CA ALA A 560 -20.64 -25.18 14.74
C ALA A 560 -19.47 -26.08 14.30
N GLU A 561 -18.62 -25.62 13.33
CA GLU A 561 -17.43 -26.37 12.93
C GLU A 561 -16.31 -26.28 13.95
N VAL A 562 -16.11 -25.12 14.58
CA VAL A 562 -15.21 -24.97 15.72
C VAL A 562 -15.56 -25.93 16.83
N GLY A 563 -16.86 -26.03 17.19
CA GLY A 563 -17.35 -26.96 18.20
C GLY A 563 -17.15 -28.45 17.86
N ARG A 564 -17.03 -28.79 16.57
CA ARG A 564 -16.72 -30.16 16.11
C ARG A 564 -15.22 -30.43 16.00
N GLY A 565 -14.35 -29.45 16.29
CA GLY A 565 -12.92 -29.59 16.19
C GLY A 565 -12.37 -29.61 14.75
N VAL A 566 -13.09 -29.03 13.79
CA VAL A 566 -12.59 -28.89 12.40
C VAL A 566 -11.33 -28.02 12.39
N PRO A 567 -10.26 -28.38 11.67
CA PRO A 567 -9.03 -27.59 11.60
C PRO A 567 -9.28 -26.16 11.11
N ARG A 568 -8.60 -25.19 11.72
CA ARG A 568 -8.73 -23.75 11.37
C ARG A 568 -8.53 -23.50 9.89
N GLU A 569 -7.52 -24.12 9.29
CA GLU A 569 -7.22 -24.02 7.87
C GLU A 569 -8.42 -24.39 6.98
N ALA A 570 -9.06 -25.53 7.27
CA ALA A 570 -10.25 -25.98 6.54
C ALA A 570 -11.42 -24.99 6.70
N ILE A 571 -11.62 -24.45 7.91
CA ILE A 571 -12.66 -23.44 8.18
C ILE A 571 -12.39 -22.17 7.36
N ILE A 572 -11.15 -21.67 7.34
CA ILE A 572 -10.79 -20.48 6.59
C ILE A 572 -10.94 -20.71 5.08
N CYS A 573 -10.53 -21.88 4.56
CA CYS A 573 -10.76 -22.25 3.16
C CYS A 573 -12.26 -22.27 2.82
N ASN A 574 -13.10 -22.86 3.68
CA ASN A 574 -14.56 -22.90 3.51
C ASN A 574 -15.18 -21.49 3.55
N PHE A 575 -14.67 -20.61 4.42
CA PHE A 575 -15.10 -19.22 4.50
C PHE A 575 -14.78 -18.47 3.19
N LEU A 576 -13.54 -18.51 2.70
CA LEU A 576 -13.15 -17.86 1.45
C LEU A 576 -13.91 -18.46 0.25
N PHE A 577 -14.08 -19.77 0.21
CA PHE A 577 -14.88 -20.45 -0.81
C PHE A 577 -16.35 -20.03 -0.76
N THR A 578 -16.91 -19.82 0.44
CA THR A 578 -18.27 -19.28 0.61
C THR A 578 -18.38 -17.91 -0.04
N LEU A 579 -17.46 -16.99 0.29
CA LEU A 579 -17.43 -15.66 -0.30
C LEU A 579 -17.34 -15.71 -1.83
N ALA A 580 -16.43 -16.53 -2.37
CA ALA A 580 -16.26 -16.68 -3.81
C ALA A 580 -17.51 -17.24 -4.50
N THR A 581 -18.14 -18.28 -3.95
CA THR A 581 -19.34 -18.91 -4.55
C THR A 581 -20.56 -18.00 -4.50
N LEU A 582 -20.73 -17.19 -3.46
CA LEU A 582 -21.82 -16.21 -3.34
C LEU A 582 -21.76 -15.16 -4.48
N ILE A 583 -20.56 -14.71 -4.88
CA ILE A 583 -20.37 -13.80 -6.00
C ILE A 583 -20.93 -14.41 -7.30
N PHE A 584 -20.56 -15.65 -7.60
CA PHE A 584 -21.04 -16.32 -8.82
C PHE A 584 -22.52 -16.69 -8.80
N GLN A 585 -23.10 -16.91 -7.60
CA GLN A 585 -24.55 -17.06 -7.44
C GLN A 585 -25.26 -15.75 -7.82
N ILE A 586 -24.78 -14.59 -7.36
CA ILE A 586 -25.33 -13.28 -7.74
C ILE A 586 -25.16 -13.05 -9.25
N ALA A 587 -23.95 -13.27 -9.79
CA ALA A 587 -23.68 -13.11 -11.21
C ALA A 587 -24.63 -13.95 -12.09
N ARG A 588 -24.87 -15.21 -11.71
CA ARG A 588 -25.81 -16.12 -12.38
C ARG A 588 -27.25 -15.61 -12.29
N ARG A 589 -27.69 -15.21 -11.09
CA ARG A 589 -29.05 -14.69 -10.86
C ARG A 589 -29.31 -13.42 -11.68
N GLN A 590 -28.31 -12.54 -11.76
CA GLN A 590 -28.37 -11.29 -12.53
C GLN A 590 -28.07 -11.47 -14.01
N ARG A 591 -27.68 -12.67 -14.44
CA ARG A 591 -27.25 -12.99 -15.83
C ARG A 591 -26.10 -12.12 -16.31
N LEU A 592 -25.13 -11.81 -15.41
CA LEU A 592 -23.97 -10.99 -15.69
C LEU A 592 -22.72 -11.87 -15.86
N LYS A 593 -21.97 -11.65 -16.93
CA LYS A 593 -20.73 -12.40 -17.22
C LYS A 593 -19.46 -11.61 -16.94
N HIS A 594 -19.53 -10.29 -16.97
CA HIS A 594 -18.40 -9.40 -16.66
C HIS A 594 -18.48 -9.01 -15.19
N ILE A 595 -17.41 -9.30 -14.43
CA ILE A 595 -17.36 -9.05 -13.00
C ILE A 595 -16.12 -8.25 -12.67
N ALA A 596 -16.29 -7.09 -12.06
CA ALA A 596 -15.22 -6.20 -11.63
C ALA A 596 -15.10 -6.18 -10.09
N PHE A 597 -13.88 -6.29 -9.60
CA PHE A 597 -13.56 -6.43 -8.18
C PHE A 597 -12.71 -5.26 -7.70
N SER A 598 -13.13 -4.62 -6.60
CA SER A 598 -12.36 -3.57 -5.93
C SER A 598 -12.76 -3.47 -4.46
N GLY A 599 -11.95 -2.77 -3.66
CA GLY A 599 -12.03 -2.71 -2.20
C GLY A 599 -10.95 -3.55 -1.54
N GLY A 600 -10.60 -3.20 -0.29
CA GLY A 600 -9.45 -3.77 0.44
C GLY A 600 -9.48 -5.29 0.61
N VAL A 601 -10.65 -5.92 0.59
CA VAL A 601 -10.80 -7.39 0.68
C VAL A 601 -10.09 -8.12 -0.46
N PHE A 602 -10.01 -7.51 -1.65
CA PHE A 602 -9.34 -8.12 -2.81
C PHE A 602 -7.79 -7.99 -2.77
N GLN A 603 -7.24 -7.58 -1.65
CA GLN A 603 -5.83 -7.79 -1.31
C GLN A 603 -5.56 -9.24 -0.82
N ASN A 604 -6.58 -10.01 -0.48
CA ASN A 604 -6.45 -11.42 -0.14
C ASN A 604 -6.16 -12.27 -1.38
N ALA A 605 -4.93 -12.78 -1.47
CA ALA A 605 -4.44 -13.50 -2.65
C ALA A 605 -5.12 -14.85 -2.87
N ILE A 606 -5.51 -15.54 -1.80
CA ILE A 606 -6.19 -16.83 -1.85
C ILE A 606 -7.61 -16.65 -2.39
N LEU A 607 -8.34 -15.63 -1.91
CA LEU A 607 -9.67 -15.31 -2.42
C LEU A 607 -9.62 -14.97 -3.92
N VAL A 608 -8.63 -14.16 -4.35
CA VAL A 608 -8.44 -13.83 -5.77
C VAL A 608 -8.16 -15.09 -6.61
N ASP A 609 -7.32 -15.99 -6.13
CA ASP A 609 -7.05 -17.25 -6.82
C ASP A 609 -8.31 -18.16 -6.89
N MET A 610 -9.09 -18.28 -5.81
CA MET A 610 -10.35 -19.04 -5.82
C MET A 610 -11.35 -18.45 -6.84
N LEU A 611 -11.48 -17.11 -6.90
CA LEU A 611 -12.34 -16.45 -7.88
C LEU A 611 -11.90 -16.76 -9.31
N LYS A 612 -10.61 -16.68 -9.60
CA LYS A 612 -10.08 -17.00 -10.94
C LYS A 612 -10.28 -18.47 -11.31
N GLU A 613 -10.14 -19.37 -10.33
CA GLU A 613 -10.33 -20.79 -10.56
C GLU A 613 -11.79 -21.17 -10.80
N ILE A 614 -12.72 -20.60 -10.02
CA ILE A 614 -14.16 -20.87 -10.17
C ILE A 614 -14.72 -20.20 -11.42
N GLY A 615 -14.27 -18.98 -11.72
CA GLY A 615 -14.84 -18.15 -12.78
C GLY A 615 -14.25 -18.35 -14.18
N LYS A 616 -13.15 -19.09 -14.33
CA LYS A 616 -12.29 -19.13 -15.53
C LYS A 616 -13.00 -19.44 -16.85
N ASP A 617 -14.02 -20.31 -16.82
CA ASP A 617 -14.67 -20.82 -18.05
C ASP A 617 -15.96 -20.07 -18.38
N ASP A 618 -16.60 -19.44 -17.40
CA ASP A 618 -17.96 -18.86 -17.53
C ASP A 618 -17.98 -17.33 -17.46
N TYR A 619 -16.96 -16.69 -16.88
CA TYR A 619 -16.96 -15.27 -16.52
C TYR A 619 -15.68 -14.56 -16.97
N ILE A 620 -15.77 -13.26 -17.19
CA ILE A 620 -14.64 -12.36 -17.44
C ILE A 620 -14.44 -11.53 -16.17
N LEU A 621 -13.28 -11.71 -15.52
CA LEU A 621 -12.96 -11.13 -14.23
C LEU A 621 -11.99 -9.96 -14.37
N TYR A 622 -12.30 -8.82 -13.78
CA TYR A 622 -11.51 -7.60 -13.81
C TYR A 622 -11.08 -7.22 -12.39
N PHE A 623 -9.77 -7.12 -12.17
CA PHE A 623 -9.16 -6.67 -10.93
C PHE A 623 -8.37 -5.39 -11.16
N ASN A 624 -8.16 -4.56 -10.14
CA ASN A 624 -7.24 -3.43 -10.25
C ASN A 624 -5.82 -3.92 -10.62
N ARG A 625 -5.14 -3.19 -11.52
CA ARG A 625 -3.83 -3.57 -12.11
C ARG A 625 -2.73 -2.58 -11.79
N ASN A 626 -2.97 -1.29 -12.05
CA ASN A 626 -1.99 -0.21 -11.94
C ASN A 626 -2.14 0.56 -10.63
N ILE A 627 -3.21 0.28 -9.89
CA ILE A 627 -3.49 0.89 -8.59
C ILE A 627 -3.89 -0.20 -7.59
N SER A 628 -3.73 0.09 -6.29
CA SER A 628 -4.20 -0.81 -5.24
C SER A 628 -5.72 -0.98 -5.28
N PRO A 629 -6.27 -2.15 -4.95
CA PRO A 629 -7.71 -2.30 -4.80
C PRO A 629 -8.28 -1.60 -3.55
N ASN A 630 -7.43 -1.16 -2.60
CA ASN A 630 -7.82 -0.46 -1.38
C ASN A 630 -8.11 1.03 -1.64
N ASP A 631 -8.28 1.84 -0.58
CA ASP A 631 -8.67 3.27 -0.65
C ASP A 631 -7.71 4.16 -1.47
N GLU A 632 -6.49 3.70 -1.78
CA GLU A 632 -5.61 4.42 -2.70
C GLU A 632 -6.23 4.66 -4.08
N ASN A 633 -7.22 3.85 -4.47
CA ASN A 633 -7.89 4.01 -5.76
C ASN A 633 -9.10 4.97 -5.74
N ILE A 634 -9.50 5.47 -4.57
CA ILE A 634 -10.67 6.35 -4.43
C ILE A 634 -10.52 7.61 -5.27
N ALA A 635 -9.35 8.26 -5.25
CA ALA A 635 -9.11 9.46 -6.03
C ALA A 635 -9.26 9.21 -7.55
N LEU A 636 -8.67 8.12 -8.05
CA LEU A 636 -8.85 7.69 -9.44
C LEU A 636 -10.34 7.42 -9.74
N GLY A 637 -10.99 6.69 -8.84
CA GLY A 637 -12.38 6.33 -8.98
C GLY A 637 -13.34 7.52 -9.01
N GLN A 638 -13.12 8.51 -8.15
CA GLN A 638 -13.87 9.77 -8.14
C GLN A 638 -13.78 10.46 -9.51
N LEU A 639 -12.56 10.56 -10.06
CA LEU A 639 -12.33 11.18 -11.34
C LEU A 639 -13.00 10.38 -12.49
N MET A 640 -12.81 9.06 -12.52
CA MET A 640 -13.42 8.19 -13.52
C MET A 640 -14.96 8.21 -13.45
N TYR A 641 -15.53 8.25 -12.24
CA TYR A 641 -16.97 8.37 -12.04
C TYR A 641 -17.50 9.70 -12.58
N TYR A 642 -16.85 10.80 -12.25
CA TYR A 642 -17.26 12.13 -12.68
C TYR A 642 -17.28 12.24 -14.21
N VAL A 643 -16.17 11.90 -14.86
CA VAL A 643 -16.03 12.05 -16.32
C VAL A 643 -17.01 11.18 -17.08
N ASN A 644 -17.27 9.96 -16.63
CA ASN A 644 -18.09 9.01 -17.37
C ASN A 644 -19.58 9.04 -17.03
N LEU A 645 -19.97 9.56 -15.85
CA LEU A 645 -21.35 9.44 -15.36
C LEU A 645 -21.99 10.77 -14.93
N ILE A 646 -21.23 11.81 -14.60
CA ILE A 646 -21.79 13.11 -14.16
C ILE A 646 -21.71 14.14 -15.28
N LYS A 647 -20.57 14.27 -15.93
CA LYS A 647 -20.25 15.31 -16.91
C LYS A 647 -21.04 15.22 -18.23
N GLN A 648 -21.86 14.27 -18.45
CA GLN A 648 -22.52 13.99 -19.74
C GLN A 648 -23.53 15.03 -20.17
#